data_4b0d77fb2b20925685b14684ef45e788
#
_entry.id   4b0d77fb2b20925685b14684ef45e788
#
_cell.length_a   1.000
_cell.length_b   1.000
_cell.length_c   1.000
_cell.angle_alpha   90.00
_cell.angle_beta   90.00
_cell.angle_gamma   90.00
#
_symmetry.space_group_name_H-M   'P 1'
#
loop_
_entity.id
_entity.type
_entity.pdbx_description
1 polymer ?
#
loop_
_entity_poly.entity_id
_entity_poly.type
_entity_poly.pdbx_seq_one_letter_code
_entity_poly.pdbx_strand_id
1 'polypeptide(L)'
;MSKIIHTPVSTGIHWLEFPDADLRVLCGCPADAVKHLMRQGLIHDTEVNGVHCETGPNAILLSDRQIQNGSFANLAEFPVLQMLYRQGMLLPGHPNNTGAKPMLIGRKEVVPAQMDYIYRGNYGLTSVEEILSTGISEEEAEEMMRLKLRFAFGMIHPTEDLLEARIVGDDPTELRNGVTVFRKGANRYEFAYKGETATINLTLRPDQHYETTYDLGFHSLPRDYFSIAHTGEGDGWDINRPCMASILVFQGRIYLIDAGPNIDHSLNSLGVDINEVEGIFHTHAHDDHFSGLTTLIRTDHRIKYYSTRLVRESVTKKLAALMSMNEQDFEQYFEIHDLDFDIWNNIDGLEVRPIFSPHPVETNIFFFRTLWSKGYLSYAHLADIAARDVLEEMITDDFQAPGLSQELFDQVWEYYRDPADVKKIDIGGGLIHGKAIDFEGDDSKKIVLSHTDKPLSATEQKIGVGESFGGIDVLIPGHEDYLLLYAESHLRAYYPTVPHSELVMLINCGRQSFGAGETIIPSGVIPDAVHLLLTGTGELVKDEFDISNPLSSASLIGDLSVLSETPTVGAYRARSPVETLAIPRVLFHEFILRNQLLEQVEHLQEVLEFMHHCWLLQEMISYPVKIRIARHTVLSKHKKGDTFNPEKSGFSLLKTGSAQLMEGERLVRTLQSGDFWGVGAVLDGLSKDISVEILEDSTAYRITNPEVLRQMPILCWKLFEKIGQRF
;
A
#
# COMPACT_ATOMS: atom_id res chain seq x y z
N MET A 1 20.00 -25.89 -29.29
CA MET A 1 19.08 -25.26 -28.35
C MET A 1 19.64 -23.89 -28.01
N SER A 2 18.81 -22.89 -27.78
CA SER A 2 19.26 -21.56 -27.30
C SER A 2 19.95 -21.73 -25.95
N LYS A 3 21.06 -21.01 -25.75
CA LYS A 3 21.82 -21.01 -24.48
C LYS A 3 21.20 -20.09 -23.45
N ILE A 4 20.37 -19.15 -23.93
CA ILE A 4 19.59 -18.20 -23.11
C ILE A 4 18.11 -18.35 -23.50
N ILE A 5 17.26 -18.64 -22.53
CA ILE A 5 15.82 -18.70 -22.71
C ILE A 5 15.25 -17.44 -22.05
N HIS A 6 14.53 -16.61 -22.83
CA HIS A 6 13.87 -15.41 -22.33
C HIS A 6 12.36 -15.54 -22.48
N THR A 7 11.64 -15.43 -21.36
CA THR A 7 10.17 -15.47 -21.30
C THR A 7 9.65 -14.18 -20.66
N PRO A 8 8.91 -13.33 -21.41
CA PRO A 8 8.11 -12.28 -20.81
C PRO A 8 7.01 -12.92 -19.93
N VAL A 9 6.89 -12.49 -18.67
CA VAL A 9 5.96 -13.10 -17.70
C VAL A 9 4.71 -12.23 -17.53
N SER A 10 4.91 -10.96 -17.25
CA SER A 10 3.87 -9.93 -17.13
C SER A 10 4.50 -8.57 -17.35
N THR A 11 3.72 -7.49 -17.27
CA THR A 11 4.22 -6.13 -17.41
C THR A 11 5.33 -5.85 -16.38
N GLY A 12 6.55 -5.58 -16.86
CA GLY A 12 7.73 -5.31 -16.02
C GLY A 12 8.34 -6.54 -15.32
N ILE A 13 7.87 -7.75 -15.64
CA ILE A 13 8.37 -9.02 -15.10
C ILE A 13 8.83 -9.90 -16.23
N HIS A 14 10.11 -10.36 -16.18
CA HIS A 14 10.69 -11.27 -17.17
C HIS A 14 11.40 -12.43 -16.47
N TRP A 15 11.51 -13.55 -17.19
CA TRP A 15 12.28 -14.71 -16.80
C TRP A 15 13.42 -14.92 -17.76
N LEU A 16 14.63 -15.11 -17.22
CA LEU A 16 15.80 -15.57 -17.97
C LEU A 16 16.31 -16.87 -17.39
N GLU A 17 16.53 -17.85 -18.27
CA GLU A 17 17.09 -19.13 -17.89
C GLU A 17 18.35 -19.43 -18.70
N PHE A 18 19.39 -19.91 -18.02
CA PHE A 18 20.66 -20.34 -18.52
C PHE A 18 20.87 -21.82 -18.12
N PRO A 19 20.29 -22.80 -18.86
CA PRO A 19 20.24 -24.19 -18.41
C PRO A 19 21.61 -24.78 -18.10
N ASP A 20 22.60 -24.54 -18.99
CA ASP A 20 23.97 -25.03 -18.79
C ASP A 20 24.74 -24.34 -17.65
N ALA A 21 24.25 -23.22 -17.14
CA ALA A 21 24.85 -22.46 -16.04
C ALA A 21 24.11 -22.65 -14.70
N ASP A 22 23.03 -23.42 -14.69
CA ASP A 22 22.12 -23.54 -13.55
C ASP A 22 21.75 -22.17 -12.95
N LEU A 23 21.37 -21.24 -13.82
CA LEU A 23 20.98 -19.89 -13.42
C LEU A 23 19.58 -19.57 -13.98
N ARG A 24 18.67 -19.21 -13.09
CA ARG A 24 17.29 -18.80 -13.39
C ARG A 24 17.04 -17.45 -12.72
N VAL A 25 16.86 -16.41 -13.52
CA VAL A 25 16.75 -15.04 -13.06
C VAL A 25 15.33 -14.53 -13.22
N LEU A 26 14.69 -14.18 -12.10
CA LEU A 26 13.52 -13.32 -12.08
C LEU A 26 13.99 -11.87 -12.30
N CYS A 27 13.58 -11.24 -13.40
CA CYS A 27 13.92 -9.86 -13.72
C CYS A 27 12.72 -8.95 -13.46
N GLY A 28 12.84 -8.08 -12.46
CA GLY A 28 11.74 -7.29 -11.89
C GLY A 28 10.91 -8.11 -10.88
N CYS A 29 10.73 -7.57 -9.68
CA CYS A 29 9.99 -8.25 -8.61
C CYS A 29 9.02 -7.28 -7.91
N PRO A 30 8.02 -6.72 -8.62
CA PRO A 30 6.93 -5.99 -7.99
C PRO A 30 6.06 -6.93 -7.14
N ALA A 31 5.00 -6.39 -6.54
CA ALA A 31 4.02 -7.18 -5.80
C ALA A 31 3.51 -8.37 -6.63
N ASP A 32 3.29 -9.52 -5.98
CA ASP A 32 2.81 -10.77 -6.56
C ASP A 32 3.66 -11.37 -7.71
N ALA A 33 4.94 -10.98 -7.85
CA ALA A 33 5.82 -11.50 -8.90
C ALA A 33 5.88 -13.05 -8.89
N VAL A 34 5.90 -13.68 -7.71
CA VAL A 34 5.87 -15.14 -7.55
C VAL A 34 4.60 -15.74 -8.14
N LYS A 35 3.43 -15.14 -7.86
CA LYS A 35 2.15 -15.63 -8.38
C LYS A 35 2.10 -15.59 -9.91
N HIS A 36 2.70 -14.59 -10.54
CA HIS A 36 2.86 -14.54 -12.00
C HIS A 36 3.73 -15.68 -12.54
N LEU A 37 4.84 -16.02 -11.85
CA LEU A 37 5.68 -17.16 -12.22
C LEU A 37 4.93 -18.49 -12.07
N MET A 38 4.15 -18.66 -11.00
CA MET A 38 3.31 -19.84 -10.78
C MET A 38 2.24 -19.98 -11.88
N ARG A 39 1.56 -18.87 -12.24
CA ARG A 39 0.55 -18.86 -13.32
C ARG A 39 1.13 -19.24 -14.67
N GLN A 40 2.40 -18.91 -14.93
CA GLN A 40 3.12 -19.28 -16.17
C GLN A 40 3.75 -20.69 -16.11
N GLY A 41 3.63 -21.40 -14.96
CA GLY A 41 4.23 -22.72 -14.76
C GLY A 41 5.75 -22.69 -14.62
N LEU A 42 6.36 -21.55 -14.37
CA LEU A 42 7.80 -21.40 -14.12
C LEU A 42 8.17 -21.76 -12.69
N ILE A 43 7.20 -21.62 -11.78
CA ILE A 43 7.21 -22.21 -10.42
C ILE A 43 6.14 -23.29 -10.42
N HIS A 44 6.53 -24.52 -10.10
CA HIS A 44 5.66 -25.68 -10.00
C HIS A 44 6.25 -26.73 -9.06
N ASP A 45 5.39 -27.60 -8.57
CA ASP A 45 5.78 -28.73 -7.74
C ASP A 45 6.76 -29.67 -8.44
N THR A 46 7.75 -30.16 -7.73
CA THR A 46 8.75 -31.11 -8.18
C THR A 46 9.23 -32.00 -7.03
N GLU A 47 10.04 -32.99 -7.33
CA GLU A 47 10.66 -33.87 -6.34
C GLU A 47 12.17 -33.96 -6.60
N VAL A 48 12.95 -33.73 -5.54
CA VAL A 48 14.41 -33.86 -5.59
C VAL A 48 14.84 -34.89 -4.56
N ASN A 49 15.45 -35.99 -5.01
CA ASN A 49 15.90 -37.12 -4.17
C ASN A 49 14.78 -37.65 -3.22
N GLY A 50 13.53 -37.71 -3.66
CA GLY A 50 12.40 -38.17 -2.87
C GLY A 50 11.82 -37.13 -1.90
N VAL A 51 12.28 -35.89 -1.96
CA VAL A 51 11.74 -34.77 -1.16
C VAL A 51 10.94 -33.83 -2.05
N HIS A 52 9.69 -33.61 -1.69
CA HIS A 52 8.80 -32.67 -2.39
C HIS A 52 9.26 -31.24 -2.18
N CYS A 53 9.31 -30.46 -3.24
CA CYS A 53 9.67 -29.04 -3.22
C CYS A 53 9.12 -28.33 -4.48
N GLU A 54 9.36 -27.04 -4.60
CA GLU A 54 9.03 -26.28 -5.83
C GLU A 54 10.28 -26.02 -6.67
N THR A 55 10.04 -25.84 -7.99
CA THR A 55 11.00 -25.16 -8.87
C THR A 55 10.95 -23.67 -8.64
N GLY A 56 11.85 -22.90 -9.31
CA GLY A 56 11.77 -21.44 -9.26
C GLY A 56 13.07 -20.75 -9.63
N PRO A 57 13.14 -19.43 -9.44
CA PRO A 57 14.36 -18.67 -9.67
C PRO A 57 15.43 -19.03 -8.64
N ASN A 58 16.68 -18.74 -8.92
CA ASN A 58 17.78 -18.73 -7.95
C ASN A 58 18.55 -17.42 -7.97
N ALA A 59 18.02 -16.42 -8.71
CA ALA A 59 18.51 -15.05 -8.74
C ALA A 59 17.38 -14.07 -9.07
N ILE A 60 17.50 -12.83 -8.59
CA ILE A 60 16.55 -11.74 -8.85
C ILE A 60 17.35 -10.55 -9.39
N LEU A 61 16.96 -10.01 -10.55
CA LEU A 61 17.40 -8.72 -11.04
C LEU A 61 16.43 -7.63 -10.57
N LEU A 62 16.91 -6.74 -9.74
CA LEU A 62 16.16 -5.61 -9.17
C LEU A 62 16.07 -4.46 -10.19
N SER A 63 14.96 -3.72 -10.13
CA SER A 63 14.80 -2.44 -10.83
C SER A 63 15.73 -1.38 -10.24
N ASP A 64 16.31 -0.51 -11.08
CA ASP A 64 17.06 0.67 -10.64
C ASP A 64 16.15 1.70 -9.96
N ARG A 65 14.86 1.67 -10.28
CA ARG A 65 13.86 2.58 -9.76
C ARG A 65 13.07 1.88 -8.65
N GLN A 66 12.99 2.52 -7.52
CA GLN A 66 12.23 2.01 -6.39
C GLN A 66 10.72 2.04 -6.67
N ILE A 67 10.26 3.07 -7.37
CA ILE A 67 8.86 3.25 -7.76
C ILE A 67 8.75 3.49 -9.26
N GLN A 68 7.74 2.89 -9.87
CA GLN A 68 7.35 3.12 -11.26
C GLN A 68 5.83 3.25 -11.35
N ASN A 69 5.36 4.34 -11.95
CA ASN A 69 3.94 4.63 -12.17
C ASN A 69 3.08 4.40 -10.91
N GLY A 70 3.65 4.79 -9.77
CA GLY A 70 2.97 4.73 -8.49
C GLY A 70 3.07 3.43 -7.71
N SER A 71 3.75 2.41 -8.22
CA SER A 71 3.92 1.13 -7.52
C SER A 71 5.38 0.85 -7.23
N PHE A 72 5.67 0.19 -6.11
CA PHE A 72 7.01 -0.28 -5.79
C PHE A 72 7.44 -1.37 -6.80
N ALA A 73 8.66 -1.22 -7.31
CA ALA A 73 9.21 -2.08 -8.33
C ALA A 73 10.04 -3.24 -7.77
N ASN A 74 10.38 -3.18 -6.47
CA ASN A 74 11.20 -4.16 -5.77
C ASN A 74 10.56 -4.54 -4.45
N LEU A 75 9.89 -5.69 -4.40
CA LEU A 75 9.35 -6.35 -3.23
C LEU A 75 9.84 -7.79 -3.26
N ALA A 76 11.14 -7.97 -2.95
CA ALA A 76 11.84 -9.23 -3.20
C ALA A 76 11.71 -10.27 -2.07
N GLU A 77 10.96 -10.00 -1.00
CA GLU A 77 10.80 -10.92 0.13
C GLU A 77 10.16 -12.24 -0.31
N PHE A 78 8.95 -12.23 -0.85
CA PHE A 78 8.28 -13.46 -1.26
C PHE A 78 9.07 -14.28 -2.29
N PRO A 79 9.67 -13.69 -3.34
CA PRO A 79 10.57 -14.44 -4.22
C PRO A 79 11.76 -15.08 -3.49
N VAL A 80 12.33 -14.41 -2.49
CA VAL A 80 13.43 -14.98 -1.71
C VAL A 80 12.93 -16.06 -0.75
N LEU A 81 11.81 -15.85 -0.04
CA LEU A 81 11.21 -16.88 0.83
C LEU A 81 10.83 -18.14 0.04
N GLN A 82 10.36 -18.00 -1.20
CA GLN A 82 10.13 -19.12 -2.10
C GLN A 82 11.41 -19.92 -2.34
N MET A 83 12.54 -19.25 -2.58
CA MET A 83 13.84 -19.92 -2.77
C MET A 83 14.32 -20.60 -1.47
N LEU A 84 14.26 -19.87 -0.34
CA LEU A 84 14.77 -20.36 0.93
C LEU A 84 13.97 -21.55 1.47
N TYR A 85 12.64 -21.48 1.42
CA TYR A 85 11.76 -22.43 2.10
C TYR A 85 11.06 -23.39 1.13
N ARG A 86 10.37 -22.92 0.08
CA ARG A 86 9.62 -23.78 -0.83
C ARG A 86 10.51 -24.56 -1.80
N GLN A 87 11.62 -23.97 -2.25
CA GLN A 87 12.67 -24.72 -2.95
C GLN A 87 13.59 -25.49 -1.99
N GLY A 88 13.59 -25.13 -0.68
CA GLY A 88 14.35 -25.81 0.36
C GLY A 88 15.84 -25.41 0.46
N MET A 89 16.23 -24.24 -0.07
CA MET A 89 17.65 -23.83 -0.05
C MET A 89 18.20 -23.53 1.35
N LEU A 90 17.33 -23.23 2.34
CA LEU A 90 17.71 -22.99 3.74
C LEU A 90 17.34 -24.14 4.68
N LEU A 91 16.38 -24.99 4.31
CA LEU A 91 15.84 -26.00 5.21
C LEU A 91 16.89 -27.05 5.61
N PRO A 92 17.09 -27.30 6.91
CA PRO A 92 18.06 -28.31 7.37
C PRO A 92 17.78 -29.70 6.80
N GLY A 93 18.81 -30.33 6.23
CA GLY A 93 18.71 -31.67 5.63
C GLY A 93 18.00 -31.77 4.27
N HIS A 94 17.50 -30.67 3.72
CA HIS A 94 16.88 -30.65 2.41
C HIS A 94 17.93 -30.84 1.29
N PRO A 95 17.66 -31.64 0.22
CA PRO A 95 18.63 -31.91 -0.85
C PRO A 95 19.05 -30.63 -1.62
N ASN A 96 18.24 -29.61 -1.67
CA ASN A 96 18.56 -28.32 -2.28
C ASN A 96 19.35 -27.38 -1.37
N ASN A 97 19.51 -27.72 -0.08
CA ASN A 97 20.39 -26.97 0.83
C ASN A 97 21.85 -27.35 0.57
N THR A 98 22.40 -26.88 -0.53
CA THR A 98 23.78 -27.14 -0.97
C THR A 98 24.78 -26.08 -0.52
N GLY A 99 24.32 -25.06 0.22
CA GLY A 99 25.08 -23.86 0.55
C GLY A 99 25.05 -22.78 -0.54
N ALA A 100 24.38 -23.03 -1.68
CA ALA A 100 24.11 -21.99 -2.67
C ALA A 100 23.03 -21.04 -2.14
N LYS A 101 23.25 -19.74 -2.29
CA LYS A 101 22.36 -18.69 -1.80
C LYS A 101 21.55 -18.07 -2.94
N PRO A 102 20.31 -17.62 -2.70
CA PRO A 102 19.61 -16.74 -3.63
C PRO A 102 20.45 -15.51 -3.93
N MET A 103 20.50 -15.10 -5.21
CA MET A 103 21.32 -13.97 -5.64
C MET A 103 20.46 -12.76 -5.89
N LEU A 104 20.78 -11.61 -5.26
CA LEU A 104 20.20 -10.31 -5.56
C LEU A 104 21.16 -9.52 -6.47
N ILE A 105 20.68 -9.16 -7.66
CA ILE A 105 21.42 -8.47 -8.70
C ILE A 105 20.85 -7.07 -8.87
N GLY A 106 21.69 -6.04 -8.82
CA GLY A 106 21.23 -4.67 -8.97
C GLY A 106 22.30 -3.64 -8.64
N ARG A 107 21.87 -2.38 -8.53
CA ARG A 107 22.78 -1.29 -8.18
C ARG A 107 23.18 -1.33 -6.71
N LYS A 108 24.32 -0.66 -6.40
CA LYS A 108 24.87 -0.56 -5.03
C LYS A 108 23.94 0.14 -4.03
N GLU A 109 23.03 1.00 -4.52
CA GLU A 109 22.05 1.70 -3.68
C GLU A 109 20.81 0.85 -3.39
N VAL A 110 20.50 -0.13 -4.27
CA VAL A 110 19.25 -0.91 -4.21
C VAL A 110 19.44 -2.24 -3.48
N VAL A 111 20.53 -2.97 -3.80
CA VAL A 111 20.75 -4.32 -3.26
C VAL A 111 20.81 -4.36 -1.73
N PRO A 112 21.59 -3.50 -1.03
CA PRO A 112 21.64 -3.54 0.43
C PRO A 112 20.29 -3.24 1.09
N ALA A 113 19.53 -2.28 0.55
CA ALA A 113 18.19 -1.95 1.05
C ALA A 113 17.22 -3.15 0.94
N GLN A 114 17.27 -3.86 -0.19
CA GLN A 114 16.47 -5.06 -0.36
C GLN A 114 16.95 -6.24 0.51
N MET A 115 18.23 -6.37 0.76
CA MET A 115 18.76 -7.38 1.70
C MET A 115 18.25 -7.13 3.12
N ASP A 116 18.28 -5.89 3.59
CA ASP A 116 17.75 -5.52 4.90
C ASP A 116 16.22 -5.66 4.97
N TYR A 117 15.51 -5.24 3.93
CA TYR A 117 14.05 -5.44 3.80
C TYR A 117 13.65 -6.92 3.96
N ILE A 118 14.32 -7.83 3.24
CA ILE A 118 14.08 -9.27 3.30
C ILE A 118 14.43 -9.82 4.69
N TYR A 119 15.54 -9.36 5.26
CA TYR A 119 15.97 -9.76 6.60
C TYR A 119 14.91 -9.39 7.66
N ARG A 120 14.39 -8.16 7.61
CA ARG A 120 13.34 -7.70 8.51
C ARG A 120 12.00 -8.40 8.25
N GLY A 121 11.69 -8.74 7.01
CA GLY A 121 10.52 -9.57 6.67
C GLY A 121 10.61 -10.99 7.21
N ASN A 122 11.81 -11.60 7.16
CA ASN A 122 12.02 -12.97 7.62
C ASN A 122 12.10 -13.08 9.15
N TYR A 123 12.65 -12.07 9.85
CA TYR A 123 12.95 -12.19 11.28
C TYR A 123 12.32 -11.09 12.17
N GLY A 124 11.77 -10.00 11.62
CA GLY A 124 11.25 -8.89 12.41
C GLY A 124 12.31 -8.23 13.29
N LEU A 125 12.04 -8.15 14.60
CA LEU A 125 12.99 -7.74 15.63
C LEU A 125 13.95 -8.89 15.93
N THR A 126 15.25 -8.63 15.95
CA THR A 126 16.28 -9.67 15.90
C THR A 126 17.12 -9.80 17.18
N SER A 127 16.80 -9.02 18.20
CA SER A 127 17.45 -9.10 19.51
C SER A 127 16.49 -8.82 20.67
N VAL A 128 16.84 -9.28 21.86
CA VAL A 128 16.11 -8.99 23.10
C VAL A 128 16.05 -7.48 23.34
N GLU A 129 17.11 -6.73 23.05
CA GLU A 129 17.16 -5.27 23.19
C GLU A 129 16.16 -4.56 22.27
N GLU A 130 15.99 -5.02 21.03
CA GLU A 130 14.96 -4.48 20.13
C GLU A 130 13.55 -4.72 20.69
N ILE A 131 13.27 -5.89 21.24
CA ILE A 131 11.96 -6.21 21.86
C ILE A 131 11.76 -5.36 23.14
N LEU A 132 12.74 -5.28 24.02
CA LEU A 132 12.69 -4.45 25.23
C LEU A 132 12.40 -2.97 24.93
N SER A 133 12.93 -2.44 23.82
CA SER A 133 12.69 -1.06 23.40
C SER A 133 11.21 -0.74 23.15
N THR A 134 10.39 -1.77 22.94
CA THR A 134 8.94 -1.65 22.73
C THR A 134 8.13 -1.55 24.03
N GLY A 135 8.78 -1.73 25.19
CA GLY A 135 8.14 -1.68 26.50
C GLY A 135 7.69 -3.04 27.04
N ILE A 136 8.01 -4.13 26.34
CA ILE A 136 7.82 -5.50 26.83
C ILE A 136 8.77 -5.77 28.00
N SER A 137 8.36 -6.58 28.99
CA SER A 137 9.19 -6.95 30.12
C SER A 137 10.40 -7.81 29.71
N GLU A 138 11.45 -7.86 30.52
CA GLU A 138 12.66 -8.64 30.21
C GLU A 138 12.34 -10.14 30.07
N GLU A 139 11.50 -10.66 30.97
CA GLU A 139 11.09 -12.08 30.96
C GLU A 139 10.31 -12.45 29.69
N GLU A 140 9.32 -11.62 29.32
CA GLU A 140 8.54 -11.81 28.09
C GLU A 140 9.42 -11.64 26.83
N ALA A 141 10.33 -10.67 26.83
CA ALA A 141 11.22 -10.42 25.68
C ALA A 141 12.19 -11.60 25.45
N GLU A 142 12.72 -12.19 26.52
CA GLU A 142 13.55 -13.40 26.44
C GLU A 142 12.74 -14.60 25.93
N GLU A 143 11.49 -14.77 26.38
CA GLU A 143 10.62 -15.85 25.91
C GLU A 143 10.25 -15.67 24.44
N MET A 144 9.87 -14.46 24.01
CA MET A 144 9.61 -14.14 22.60
C MET A 144 10.83 -14.43 21.72
N MET A 145 12.04 -14.12 22.20
CA MET A 145 13.26 -14.43 21.45
C MET A 145 13.55 -15.94 21.37
N ARG A 146 13.30 -16.71 22.44
CA ARG A 146 13.43 -18.18 22.40
C ARG A 146 12.45 -18.81 21.40
N LEU A 147 11.20 -18.32 21.40
CA LEU A 147 10.18 -18.74 20.44
C LEU A 147 10.61 -18.42 18.99
N LYS A 148 11.06 -17.20 18.75
CA LYS A 148 11.60 -16.78 17.45
C LYS A 148 12.76 -17.65 16.98
N LEU A 149 13.70 -17.96 17.87
CA LEU A 149 14.79 -18.87 17.55
C LEU A 149 14.29 -20.28 17.18
N ARG A 150 13.18 -20.74 17.78
CA ARG A 150 12.59 -22.03 17.40
C ARG A 150 12.06 -22.02 15.96
N PHE A 151 11.35 -20.96 15.55
CA PHE A 151 10.92 -20.77 14.17
C PHE A 151 12.10 -20.61 13.20
N ALA A 152 13.20 -20.00 13.64
CA ALA A 152 14.42 -19.81 12.87
C ALA A 152 15.39 -21.01 12.91
N PHE A 153 14.90 -22.21 13.23
CA PHE A 153 15.69 -23.45 13.32
C PHE A 153 16.91 -23.34 14.26
N GLY A 154 16.80 -22.54 15.31
CA GLY A 154 17.78 -22.35 16.37
C GLY A 154 18.72 -21.16 16.19
N MET A 155 18.71 -20.46 15.05
CA MET A 155 19.62 -19.35 14.81
C MET A 155 19.02 -18.32 13.85
N ILE A 156 19.14 -17.03 14.20
CA ILE A 156 18.95 -15.92 13.25
C ILE A 156 20.23 -15.76 12.43
N HIS A 157 20.14 -16.02 11.13
CA HIS A 157 21.27 -15.94 10.22
C HIS A 157 21.55 -14.49 9.81
N PRO A 158 22.81 -14.04 9.77
CA PRO A 158 23.17 -12.78 9.10
C PRO A 158 22.68 -12.77 7.64
N THR A 159 22.38 -11.60 7.11
CA THR A 159 21.86 -11.46 5.75
C THR A 159 22.78 -12.07 4.69
N GLU A 160 24.10 -11.94 4.88
CA GLU A 160 25.12 -12.50 4.00
C GLU A 160 25.15 -14.02 4.00
N ASP A 161 24.60 -14.67 5.04
CA ASP A 161 24.42 -16.11 5.07
C ASP A 161 23.19 -16.58 4.31
N LEU A 162 22.19 -15.72 4.18
CA LEU A 162 20.96 -16.00 3.45
C LEU A 162 21.06 -15.69 1.96
N LEU A 163 21.71 -14.56 1.60
CA LEU A 163 21.67 -13.96 0.28
C LEU A 163 23.05 -13.66 -0.28
N GLU A 164 23.18 -13.74 -1.58
CA GLU A 164 24.36 -13.35 -2.33
C GLU A 164 24.11 -12.03 -3.08
N ALA A 165 24.86 -10.96 -2.76
CA ALA A 165 24.75 -9.68 -3.44
C ALA A 165 25.62 -9.65 -4.70
N ARG A 166 25.08 -9.18 -5.83
CA ARG A 166 25.79 -8.89 -7.07
C ARG A 166 25.51 -7.45 -7.51
N ILE A 167 26.53 -6.61 -7.28
CA ILE A 167 26.45 -5.20 -7.67
C ILE A 167 26.81 -5.05 -9.13
N VAL A 168 25.90 -4.49 -9.92
CA VAL A 168 26.03 -4.29 -11.36
C VAL A 168 26.22 -2.81 -11.68
N GLY A 169 27.25 -2.52 -12.46
CA GLY A 169 27.57 -1.22 -13.04
C GLY A 169 27.54 -1.26 -14.57
N ASP A 170 28.28 -0.32 -15.18
CA ASP A 170 28.39 -0.21 -16.62
C ASP A 170 29.41 -1.24 -17.18
N ASP A 171 30.26 -1.82 -16.34
CA ASP A 171 31.18 -2.91 -16.68
C ASP A 171 30.53 -4.28 -16.48
N PRO A 172 30.90 -5.30 -17.30
CA PRO A 172 30.38 -6.66 -17.15
C PRO A 172 30.68 -7.27 -15.78
N THR A 173 29.65 -7.71 -15.09
CA THR A 173 29.74 -8.41 -13.79
C THR A 173 29.43 -9.87 -13.99
N GLU A 174 30.32 -10.77 -13.56
CA GLU A 174 30.06 -12.22 -13.58
C GLU A 174 29.06 -12.60 -12.49
N LEU A 175 28.03 -13.37 -12.85
CA LEU A 175 27.04 -13.92 -11.95
C LEU A 175 27.40 -15.34 -11.51
N ARG A 176 27.14 -16.32 -12.37
CA ARG A 176 27.38 -17.73 -12.11
C ARG A 176 27.79 -18.46 -13.41
N ASN A 177 28.79 -19.33 -13.31
CA ASN A 177 29.19 -20.25 -14.37
C ASN A 177 29.42 -19.58 -15.75
N GLY A 178 30.02 -18.38 -15.77
CA GLY A 178 30.35 -17.63 -16.99
C GLY A 178 29.19 -16.80 -17.56
N VAL A 179 28.06 -16.70 -16.88
CA VAL A 179 27.03 -15.72 -17.23
C VAL A 179 27.45 -14.36 -16.71
N THR A 180 27.42 -13.36 -17.58
CA THR A 180 27.75 -11.98 -17.24
C THR A 180 26.53 -11.07 -17.48
N VAL A 181 26.42 -10.02 -16.68
CA VAL A 181 25.42 -8.97 -16.83
C VAL A 181 26.09 -7.60 -16.72
N PHE A 182 25.58 -6.64 -17.46
CA PHE A 182 25.97 -5.24 -17.33
C PHE A 182 24.82 -4.30 -17.64
N ARG A 183 24.89 -3.09 -17.09
CA ARG A 183 23.86 -2.08 -17.20
C ARG A 183 24.09 -1.23 -18.45
N LYS A 184 23.12 -1.19 -19.36
CA LYS A 184 23.13 -0.36 -20.59
C LYS A 184 22.53 1.04 -20.37
N GLY A 185 21.90 1.28 -19.25
CA GLY A 185 21.21 2.51 -18.89
C GLY A 185 20.16 2.25 -17.80
N ALA A 186 19.42 3.26 -17.40
CA ALA A 186 18.40 3.12 -16.34
C ALA A 186 17.41 1.99 -16.68
N ASN A 187 17.30 1.00 -15.79
CA ASN A 187 16.46 -0.19 -15.93
C ASN A 187 16.72 -1.04 -17.18
N ARG A 188 17.87 -0.87 -17.84
CA ARG A 188 18.23 -1.64 -19.03
C ARG A 188 19.50 -2.46 -18.79
N TYR A 189 19.38 -3.77 -18.92
CA TYR A 189 20.44 -4.72 -18.63
C TYR A 189 20.67 -5.65 -19.84
N GLU A 190 21.91 -6.02 -20.07
CA GLU A 190 22.27 -7.02 -21.07
C GLU A 190 23.00 -8.18 -20.39
N PHE A 191 22.45 -9.37 -20.56
CA PHE A 191 23.05 -10.63 -20.13
C PHE A 191 23.80 -11.26 -21.31
N ALA A 192 24.98 -11.81 -21.05
CA ALA A 192 25.78 -12.50 -22.06
C ALA A 192 26.22 -13.87 -21.55
N TYR A 193 26.09 -14.87 -22.40
CA TYR A 193 26.51 -16.26 -22.13
C TYR A 193 26.88 -17.02 -23.39
N LYS A 194 28.10 -17.60 -23.45
CA LYS A 194 28.61 -18.43 -24.55
C LYS A 194 28.38 -17.80 -25.93
N GLY A 195 28.50 -16.48 -26.06
CA GLY A 195 28.36 -15.73 -27.31
C GLY A 195 26.92 -15.37 -27.72
N GLU A 196 25.92 -15.69 -26.90
CA GLU A 196 24.54 -15.17 -27.00
C GLU A 196 24.34 -14.02 -26.03
N THR A 197 23.42 -13.12 -26.36
CA THR A 197 23.02 -11.99 -25.48
C THR A 197 21.51 -11.88 -25.37
N ALA A 198 21.02 -11.42 -24.22
CA ALA A 198 19.62 -11.07 -23.97
C ALA A 198 19.53 -9.71 -23.29
N THR A 199 18.69 -8.83 -23.81
CA THR A 199 18.46 -7.49 -23.20
C THR A 199 17.13 -7.46 -22.47
N ILE A 200 17.15 -6.99 -21.22
CA ILE A 200 15.99 -6.79 -20.37
C ILE A 200 15.79 -5.28 -20.15
N ASN A 201 14.56 -4.84 -20.26
CA ASN A 201 14.15 -3.48 -19.96
C ASN A 201 13.02 -3.53 -18.92
N LEU A 202 13.29 -3.10 -17.69
CA LEU A 202 12.36 -3.07 -16.58
C LEU A 202 11.61 -1.71 -16.47
N THR A 203 11.81 -0.80 -17.44
CA THR A 203 11.12 0.51 -17.43
C THR A 203 9.68 0.33 -17.88
N LEU A 204 8.73 0.72 -17.06
CA LEU A 204 7.33 0.84 -17.45
C LEU A 204 7.12 2.10 -18.32
N ARG A 205 6.30 2.00 -19.36
CA ARG A 205 5.78 3.17 -20.06
C ARG A 205 4.77 3.90 -19.20
N PRO A 206 4.49 5.18 -19.43
CA PRO A 206 3.54 5.96 -18.60
C PRO A 206 2.12 5.38 -18.53
N ASP A 207 1.73 4.61 -19.56
CA ASP A 207 0.42 3.95 -19.68
C ASP A 207 0.38 2.54 -19.06
N GLN A 208 1.51 2.02 -18.57
CA GLN A 208 1.63 0.67 -18.02
C GLN A 208 1.60 0.67 -16.50
N HIS A 209 0.96 -0.36 -15.93
CA HIS A 209 0.97 -0.67 -14.50
C HIS A 209 1.34 -2.13 -14.29
N TYR A 210 1.81 -2.48 -13.10
CA TYR A 210 1.95 -3.89 -12.72
C TYR A 210 0.55 -4.50 -12.62
N GLU A 211 0.43 -5.74 -13.12
CA GLU A 211 -0.84 -6.44 -13.22
C GLU A 211 -1.05 -7.37 -12.02
N THR A 212 -2.31 -7.65 -11.68
CA THR A 212 -2.67 -8.71 -10.72
C THR A 212 -2.82 -10.04 -11.44
N THR A 213 -2.73 -11.15 -10.70
CA THR A 213 -3.00 -12.49 -11.26
C THR A 213 -4.48 -12.87 -11.18
N TYR A 214 -5.30 -12.09 -10.52
CA TYR A 214 -6.73 -12.38 -10.29
C TYR A 214 -7.60 -11.19 -10.70
N ASP A 215 -8.85 -11.51 -11.04
CA ASP A 215 -9.91 -10.53 -11.29
C ASP A 215 -10.96 -10.63 -10.17
N LEU A 216 -11.36 -9.50 -9.60
CA LEU A 216 -12.24 -9.44 -8.44
C LEU A 216 -13.70 -9.08 -8.80
N GLY A 217 -13.92 -8.62 -10.03
CA GLY A 217 -15.19 -7.99 -10.37
C GLY A 217 -15.43 -6.69 -9.60
N PHE A 218 -16.68 -6.24 -9.56
CA PHE A 218 -17.05 -5.01 -8.86
C PHE A 218 -18.17 -5.26 -7.86
N HIS A 219 -18.02 -4.71 -6.65
CA HIS A 219 -18.96 -4.80 -5.55
C HIS A 219 -19.16 -3.41 -4.93
N SER A 220 -20.32 -3.16 -4.33
CA SER A 220 -20.55 -1.96 -3.53
C SER A 220 -20.35 -2.27 -2.05
N LEU A 221 -19.60 -1.46 -1.35
CA LEU A 221 -19.40 -1.55 0.10
C LEU A 221 -20.37 -0.61 0.83
N PRO A 222 -21.42 -1.12 1.50
CA PRO A 222 -22.32 -0.32 2.32
C PRO A 222 -21.58 0.36 3.47
N ARG A 223 -22.03 1.55 3.87
CA ARG A 223 -21.53 2.27 5.03
C ARG A 223 -22.43 1.98 6.24
N ASP A 224 -22.27 0.79 6.82
CA ASP A 224 -23.01 0.37 8.01
C ASP A 224 -22.44 0.99 9.31
N TYR A 225 -23.15 0.78 10.43
CA TYR A 225 -22.64 1.16 11.73
C TYR A 225 -21.49 0.24 12.18
N PHE A 226 -21.67 -1.11 12.02
CA PHE A 226 -20.60 -2.09 12.29
C PHE A 226 -20.77 -3.29 11.36
N SER A 227 -19.87 -3.42 10.41
CA SER A 227 -19.85 -4.56 9.47
C SER A 227 -18.42 -4.91 9.08
N ILE A 228 -18.26 -6.14 8.58
CA ILE A 228 -17.00 -6.68 8.10
C ILE A 228 -17.16 -7.06 6.64
N ALA A 229 -16.33 -6.54 5.74
CA ALA A 229 -16.21 -7.00 4.38
C ALA A 229 -14.96 -7.86 4.22
N HIS A 230 -15.13 -9.06 3.63
CA HIS A 230 -14.04 -9.98 3.39
C HIS A 230 -13.35 -9.62 2.07
N THR A 231 -12.09 -9.17 2.17
CA THR A 231 -11.32 -8.63 1.04
C THR A 231 -10.20 -9.55 0.58
N GLY A 232 -9.99 -10.66 1.27
CA GLY A 232 -9.04 -11.68 0.89
C GLY A 232 -9.14 -12.91 1.78
N GLU A 233 -9.01 -14.07 1.16
CA GLU A 233 -9.07 -15.39 1.80
C GLU A 233 -7.86 -16.26 1.40
N GLY A 234 -7.07 -15.80 0.43
CA GLY A 234 -5.86 -16.48 -0.04
C GLY A 234 -4.69 -16.32 0.92
N ASP A 235 -3.73 -17.20 0.81
CA ASP A 235 -2.40 -17.01 1.35
C ASP A 235 -1.52 -16.21 0.36
N GLY A 236 -0.27 -15.95 0.71
CA GLY A 236 0.67 -15.25 -0.16
C GLY A 236 0.98 -15.97 -1.48
N TRP A 237 0.54 -17.22 -1.65
CA TRP A 237 0.80 -18.07 -2.81
C TRP A 237 -0.44 -18.29 -3.70
N ASP A 238 -1.63 -17.93 -3.23
CA ASP A 238 -2.85 -18.10 -4.04
C ASP A 238 -2.86 -17.18 -5.25
N ILE A 239 -2.81 -17.79 -6.45
CA ILE A 239 -2.79 -17.06 -7.73
C ILE A 239 -4.16 -16.52 -8.16
N ASN A 240 -5.23 -16.89 -7.46
CA ASN A 240 -6.61 -16.60 -7.85
C ASN A 240 -7.33 -15.63 -6.92
N ARG A 241 -6.78 -15.37 -5.73
CA ARG A 241 -7.41 -14.56 -4.70
C ARG A 241 -6.42 -13.60 -4.03
N PRO A 242 -6.87 -12.45 -3.52
CA PRO A 242 -6.07 -11.60 -2.64
C PRO A 242 -5.67 -12.33 -1.36
N CYS A 243 -4.56 -11.90 -0.76
CA CYS A 243 -4.13 -12.36 0.55
C CYS A 243 -5.16 -12.05 1.63
N MET A 244 -5.11 -12.81 2.74
CA MET A 244 -6.02 -12.64 3.87
C MET A 244 -6.04 -11.20 4.38
N ALA A 245 -7.21 -10.58 4.31
CA ALA A 245 -7.45 -9.23 4.79
C ALA A 245 -8.95 -9.02 5.03
N SER A 246 -9.31 -7.94 5.72
CA SER A 246 -10.71 -7.53 5.90
C SER A 246 -10.83 -6.01 5.90
N ILE A 247 -11.98 -5.51 5.52
CA ILE A 247 -12.39 -4.13 5.80
C ILE A 247 -13.40 -4.14 6.94
N LEU A 248 -13.11 -3.39 7.99
CA LEU A 248 -14.05 -3.11 9.07
C LEU A 248 -14.69 -1.76 8.79
N VAL A 249 -16.01 -1.73 8.66
CA VAL A 249 -16.78 -0.49 8.59
C VAL A 249 -17.33 -0.19 9.98
N PHE A 250 -16.99 0.97 10.53
CA PHE A 250 -17.49 1.41 11.82
C PHE A 250 -17.96 2.87 11.76
N GLN A 251 -19.23 3.10 12.07
CA GLN A 251 -19.88 4.40 11.92
C GLN A 251 -19.69 4.99 10.51
N GLY A 252 -19.81 4.12 9.49
CA GLY A 252 -19.59 4.47 8.10
C GLY A 252 -18.13 4.65 7.68
N ARG A 253 -17.17 4.77 8.61
CA ARG A 253 -15.74 4.93 8.34
C ARG A 253 -15.12 3.59 7.96
N ILE A 254 -14.10 3.63 7.11
CA ILE A 254 -13.40 2.46 6.58
C ILE A 254 -12.09 2.26 7.31
N TYR A 255 -11.92 1.09 7.90
CA TYR A 255 -10.65 0.64 8.48
C TYR A 255 -10.21 -0.65 7.78
N LEU A 256 -8.95 -0.73 7.40
CA LEU A 256 -8.34 -1.96 6.91
C LEU A 256 -7.87 -2.82 8.08
N ILE A 257 -7.96 -4.13 7.94
CA ILE A 257 -7.23 -5.08 8.76
C ILE A 257 -6.28 -5.78 7.82
N ASP A 258 -5.00 -5.40 7.95
CA ASP A 258 -3.92 -5.70 7.02
C ASP A 258 -4.06 -5.08 5.62
N ALA A 259 -2.94 -4.99 4.93
CA ALA A 259 -2.84 -4.51 3.56
C ALA A 259 -1.80 -5.35 2.80
N GLY A 260 -2.25 -6.41 2.18
CA GLY A 260 -1.42 -7.25 1.30
C GLY A 260 -1.18 -6.60 -0.07
N PRO A 261 -0.53 -7.35 -0.99
CA PRO A 261 -0.23 -6.88 -2.34
C PRO A 261 -1.48 -6.41 -3.08
N ASN A 262 -1.33 -5.36 -3.89
CA ASN A 262 -2.40 -4.84 -4.76
C ASN A 262 -3.67 -4.37 -4.02
N ILE A 263 -3.52 -3.80 -2.83
CA ILE A 263 -4.66 -3.32 -2.01
C ILE A 263 -5.53 -2.29 -2.76
N ASP A 264 -4.97 -1.45 -3.62
CA ASP A 264 -5.71 -0.49 -4.45
C ASP A 264 -6.65 -1.18 -5.44
N HIS A 265 -6.28 -2.34 -6.00
CA HIS A 265 -7.17 -3.15 -6.82
C HIS A 265 -8.37 -3.66 -6.01
N SER A 266 -8.13 -4.15 -4.79
CA SER A 266 -9.20 -4.59 -3.87
C SER A 266 -10.14 -3.44 -3.49
N LEU A 267 -9.60 -2.28 -3.13
CA LEU A 267 -10.39 -1.10 -2.78
C LEU A 267 -11.23 -0.61 -3.96
N ASN A 268 -10.63 -0.45 -5.15
CA ASN A 268 -11.35 -0.04 -6.35
C ASN A 268 -12.47 -1.02 -6.72
N SER A 269 -12.23 -2.32 -6.59
CA SER A 269 -13.25 -3.36 -6.84
C SER A 269 -14.45 -3.26 -5.89
N LEU A 270 -14.27 -2.67 -4.71
CA LEU A 270 -15.32 -2.43 -3.70
C LEU A 270 -15.92 -1.02 -3.78
N GLY A 271 -15.55 -0.21 -4.77
CA GLY A 271 -16.01 1.18 -4.88
C GLY A 271 -15.49 2.07 -3.75
N VAL A 272 -14.26 1.84 -3.30
CA VAL A 272 -13.59 2.61 -2.26
C VAL A 272 -12.39 3.34 -2.87
N ASP A 273 -12.32 4.65 -2.68
CA ASP A 273 -11.11 5.42 -2.95
C ASP A 273 -10.11 5.23 -1.81
N ILE A 274 -8.82 5.16 -2.12
CA ILE A 274 -7.78 4.99 -1.10
C ILE A 274 -7.80 6.12 -0.05
N ASN A 275 -8.22 7.32 -0.45
CA ASN A 275 -8.36 8.47 0.44
C ASN A 275 -9.64 8.43 1.31
N GLU A 276 -10.49 7.41 1.16
CA GLU A 276 -11.60 7.13 2.09
C GLU A 276 -11.17 6.29 3.29
N VAL A 277 -9.94 5.73 3.27
CA VAL A 277 -9.44 4.88 4.35
C VAL A 277 -9.07 5.72 5.57
N GLU A 278 -9.79 5.54 6.67
CA GLU A 278 -9.56 6.23 7.95
C GLU A 278 -8.32 5.70 8.69
N GLY A 279 -8.12 4.39 8.67
CA GLY A 279 -7.02 3.75 9.39
C GLY A 279 -6.78 2.30 9.00
N ILE A 280 -5.68 1.75 9.50
CA ILE A 280 -5.31 0.35 9.36
C ILE A 280 -4.99 -0.27 10.72
N PHE A 281 -5.56 -1.43 11.00
CA PHE A 281 -5.15 -2.35 12.05
C PHE A 281 -4.17 -3.36 11.43
N HIS A 282 -2.92 -3.36 11.89
CA HIS A 282 -1.87 -4.14 11.27
C HIS A 282 -1.44 -5.28 12.17
N THR A 283 -1.50 -6.51 11.66
CA THR A 283 -1.24 -7.72 12.44
C THR A 283 0.24 -8.04 12.53
N HIS A 284 0.98 -8.03 11.42
CA HIS A 284 2.41 -8.33 11.37
C HIS A 284 3.08 -7.91 10.05
N ALA A 285 4.38 -8.16 9.93
CA ALA A 285 5.23 -7.58 8.89
C ALA A 285 5.47 -8.48 7.66
N HIS A 286 4.84 -9.65 7.47
CA HIS A 286 5.00 -10.44 6.24
C HIS A 286 4.36 -9.73 5.04
N ASP A 287 4.92 -9.89 3.84
CA ASP A 287 4.52 -9.14 2.64
C ASP A 287 3.07 -9.33 2.24
N ASP A 288 2.47 -10.48 2.49
CA ASP A 288 1.06 -10.75 2.22
C ASP A 288 0.09 -9.97 3.14
N HIS A 289 0.59 -9.39 4.23
CA HIS A 289 -0.13 -8.49 5.15
C HIS A 289 0.40 -7.05 5.10
N PHE A 290 1.66 -6.85 4.67
CA PHE A 290 2.39 -5.60 4.77
C PHE A 290 2.52 -4.84 3.44
N SER A 291 2.71 -5.54 2.29
CA SER A 291 3.19 -4.87 1.08
C SER A 291 2.26 -3.79 0.53
N GLY A 292 0.97 -3.81 0.89
CA GLY A 292 0.01 -2.75 0.59
C GLY A 292 0.24 -1.45 1.34
N LEU A 293 1.01 -1.43 2.45
CA LEU A 293 1.43 -0.17 3.08
C LEU A 293 2.16 0.73 2.10
N THR A 294 2.88 0.16 1.14
CA THR A 294 3.56 0.90 0.07
C THR A 294 2.62 1.70 -0.82
N THR A 295 1.35 1.29 -0.90
CA THR A 295 0.28 2.04 -1.54
C THR A 295 -0.31 3.08 -0.57
N LEU A 296 -0.53 2.71 0.69
CA LEU A 296 -1.12 3.59 1.71
C LEU A 296 -0.26 4.80 2.07
N ILE A 297 1.07 4.72 1.96
CA ILE A 297 1.95 5.89 2.12
C ILE A 297 1.78 6.95 1.03
N ARG A 298 0.95 6.71 0.01
CA ARG A 298 0.68 7.60 -1.11
C ARG A 298 -0.68 8.28 -1.03
N THR A 299 -1.31 8.25 0.12
CA THR A 299 -2.54 8.98 0.40
C THR A 299 -2.30 10.48 0.58
N ASP A 300 -3.34 11.27 0.46
CA ASP A 300 -3.29 12.72 0.62
C ASP A 300 -3.44 13.19 2.08
N HIS A 301 -3.51 12.26 2.99
CA HIS A 301 -3.51 12.46 4.45
C HIS A 301 -2.80 11.28 5.13
N ARG A 302 -2.35 11.47 6.36
CA ARG A 302 -1.78 10.39 7.15
C ARG A 302 -2.90 9.48 7.65
N ILE A 303 -2.87 8.21 7.22
CA ILE A 303 -3.79 7.18 7.68
C ILE A 303 -3.44 6.84 9.14
N LYS A 304 -4.44 6.66 9.98
CA LYS A 304 -4.26 6.20 11.36
C LYS A 304 -3.72 4.76 11.35
N TYR A 305 -2.61 4.55 12.02
CA TYR A 305 -1.94 3.27 12.12
C TYR A 305 -2.12 2.68 13.51
N TYR A 306 -2.85 1.60 13.61
CA TYR A 306 -3.18 0.90 14.84
C TYR A 306 -2.47 -0.44 14.92
N SER A 307 -1.63 -0.65 15.91
CA SER A 307 -1.04 -1.94 16.30
C SER A 307 -0.47 -1.82 17.72
N THR A 308 0.02 -2.93 18.28
CA THR A 308 0.88 -2.80 19.45
C THR A 308 2.22 -2.19 19.05
N ARG A 309 2.89 -1.56 20.00
CA ARG A 309 4.22 -1.00 19.76
C ARG A 309 5.22 -2.05 19.28
N LEU A 310 5.07 -3.29 19.76
CA LEU A 310 5.90 -4.44 19.34
C LEU A 310 5.83 -4.66 17.82
N VAL A 311 4.62 -4.79 17.28
CA VAL A 311 4.41 -4.97 15.84
C VAL A 311 4.83 -3.73 15.06
N ARG A 312 4.47 -2.54 15.53
CA ARG A 312 4.82 -1.28 14.86
C ARG A 312 6.34 -1.13 14.68
N GLU A 313 7.14 -1.43 15.68
CA GLU A 313 8.61 -1.35 15.56
C GLU A 313 9.15 -2.33 14.49
N SER A 314 8.63 -3.55 14.44
CA SER A 314 8.97 -4.53 13.40
C SER A 314 8.62 -4.01 12.00
N VAL A 315 7.40 -3.52 11.81
CA VAL A 315 6.90 -2.94 10.56
C VAL A 315 7.70 -1.68 10.16
N THR A 316 8.00 -0.81 11.12
CA THR A 316 8.77 0.42 10.90
C THR A 316 10.17 0.10 10.36
N LYS A 317 10.87 -0.86 10.97
CA LYS A 317 12.20 -1.29 10.51
C LYS A 317 12.16 -1.84 9.08
N LYS A 318 11.17 -2.67 8.78
CA LYS A 318 11.00 -3.24 7.45
C LYS A 318 10.68 -2.17 6.41
N LEU A 319 9.76 -1.24 6.70
CA LEU A 319 9.42 -0.15 5.78
C LEU A 319 10.60 0.82 5.59
N ALA A 320 11.32 1.13 6.67
CA ALA A 320 12.50 1.99 6.62
C ALA A 320 13.60 1.39 5.74
N ALA A 321 13.85 0.08 5.84
CA ALA A 321 14.76 -0.64 4.96
C ALA A 321 14.33 -0.57 3.49
N LEU A 322 13.05 -0.88 3.19
CA LEU A 322 12.49 -0.81 1.84
C LEU A 322 12.62 0.57 1.22
N MET A 323 12.34 1.61 1.99
CA MET A 323 12.34 3.00 1.52
C MET A 323 13.69 3.70 1.62
N SER A 324 14.70 3.07 2.23
CA SER A 324 16.00 3.69 2.55
C SER A 324 15.84 5.00 3.33
N MET A 325 14.95 5.00 4.33
CA MET A 325 14.65 6.14 5.20
C MET A 325 15.03 5.84 6.66
N ASN A 326 14.99 6.86 7.55
CA ASN A 326 15.14 6.62 8.97
C ASN A 326 13.84 6.10 9.58
N GLU A 327 13.92 5.30 10.65
CA GLU A 327 12.74 4.75 11.34
C GLU A 327 11.79 5.86 11.85
N GLN A 328 12.34 7.01 12.30
CA GLN A 328 11.54 8.17 12.74
C GLN A 328 10.70 8.81 11.61
N ASP A 329 11.06 8.57 10.35
CA ASP A 329 10.30 9.10 9.21
C ASP A 329 8.96 8.36 9.00
N PHE A 330 8.71 7.26 9.70
CA PHE A 330 7.44 6.53 9.65
C PHE A 330 6.25 7.43 10.01
N GLU A 331 6.41 8.32 10.99
CA GLU A 331 5.40 9.31 11.40
C GLU A 331 5.05 10.35 10.32
N GLN A 332 5.87 10.48 9.28
CA GLN A 332 5.55 11.36 8.14
C GLN A 332 4.45 10.77 7.25
N TYR A 333 4.30 9.43 7.27
CA TYR A 333 3.37 8.69 6.44
C TYR A 333 2.11 8.25 7.18
N PHE A 334 2.21 7.99 8.48
CA PHE A 334 1.12 7.47 9.31
C PHE A 334 0.91 8.30 10.58
N GLU A 335 -0.34 8.37 11.03
CA GLU A 335 -0.69 8.86 12.35
C GLU A 335 -0.68 7.67 13.32
N ILE A 336 0.32 7.61 14.21
CA ILE A 336 0.57 6.45 15.07
C ILE A 336 -0.39 6.43 16.25
N HIS A 337 -1.04 5.28 16.45
CA HIS A 337 -1.90 4.97 17.59
C HIS A 337 -1.50 3.60 18.16
N ASP A 338 -0.54 3.59 19.10
CA ASP A 338 -0.14 2.36 19.78
C ASP A 338 -1.27 1.85 20.66
N LEU A 339 -1.57 0.55 20.55
CA LEU A 339 -2.55 -0.16 21.34
C LEU A 339 -1.86 -0.93 22.47
N ASP A 340 -2.46 -0.90 23.65
CA ASP A 340 -2.00 -1.69 24.77
C ASP A 340 -2.44 -3.15 24.62
N PHE A 341 -1.53 -4.07 24.92
CA PHE A 341 -1.79 -5.52 24.86
C PHE A 341 -2.85 -5.97 25.85
N ASP A 342 -3.66 -6.93 25.41
CA ASP A 342 -4.64 -7.69 26.21
C ASP A 342 -5.67 -6.83 26.99
N ILE A 343 -5.83 -5.59 26.59
CA ILE A 343 -6.88 -4.72 27.11
C ILE A 343 -7.76 -4.15 25.99
N TRP A 344 -8.99 -3.75 26.34
CA TRP A 344 -9.89 -3.11 25.42
C TRP A 344 -9.52 -1.63 25.27
N ASN A 345 -8.88 -1.30 24.12
CA ASN A 345 -8.58 0.06 23.72
C ASN A 345 -9.82 0.67 23.05
N ASN A 346 -10.26 1.85 23.49
CA ASN A 346 -11.43 2.51 22.91
C ASN A 346 -11.04 3.48 21.79
N ILE A 347 -11.60 3.27 20.60
CA ILE A 347 -11.38 4.08 19.40
C ILE A 347 -12.75 4.61 18.95
N ASP A 348 -13.15 5.77 19.45
CA ASP A 348 -14.42 6.43 19.10
C ASP A 348 -15.67 5.52 19.28
N GLY A 349 -15.64 4.61 20.28
CA GLY A 349 -16.71 3.67 20.56
C GLY A 349 -16.54 2.26 19.98
N LEU A 350 -15.54 2.05 19.14
CA LEU A 350 -15.02 0.73 18.79
C LEU A 350 -14.00 0.30 19.86
N GLU A 351 -14.23 -0.80 20.54
CA GLU A 351 -13.26 -1.38 21.47
C GLU A 351 -12.44 -2.44 20.76
N VAL A 352 -11.11 -2.31 20.85
CA VAL A 352 -10.14 -3.19 20.17
C VAL A 352 -9.18 -3.77 21.18
N ARG A 353 -9.01 -5.10 21.17
CA ARG A 353 -8.09 -5.82 22.04
C ARG A 353 -7.08 -6.59 21.19
N PRO A 354 -5.82 -6.12 21.09
CA PRO A 354 -4.74 -6.86 20.45
C PRO A 354 -4.20 -7.92 21.39
N ILE A 355 -3.96 -9.12 20.86
CA ILE A 355 -3.39 -10.26 21.59
C ILE A 355 -2.14 -10.73 20.86
N PHE A 356 -1.08 -11.06 21.59
CA PHE A 356 0.13 -11.66 21.03
C PHE A 356 -0.18 -13.03 20.40
N SER A 357 0.40 -13.27 19.24
CA SER A 357 0.31 -14.53 18.50
C SER A 357 1.70 -15.07 18.17
N PRO A 358 2.04 -16.33 18.53
CA PRO A 358 3.27 -16.99 18.14
C PRO A 358 3.42 -17.11 16.62
N HIS A 359 4.42 -16.42 16.08
CA HIS A 359 4.74 -16.41 14.66
C HIS A 359 6.23 -16.03 14.46
N PRO A 360 6.86 -16.28 13.28
CA PRO A 360 8.27 -15.94 13.06
C PRO A 360 8.63 -14.48 13.27
N VAL A 361 7.70 -13.57 12.95
CA VAL A 361 7.81 -12.12 13.20
C VAL A 361 6.79 -11.69 14.25
N GLU A 362 6.96 -10.52 14.83
CA GLU A 362 6.03 -9.95 15.83
C GLU A 362 4.63 -9.87 15.25
N THR A 363 3.67 -10.53 15.92
CA THR A 363 2.30 -10.66 15.41
C THR A 363 1.28 -10.39 16.50
N ASN A 364 0.22 -9.65 16.15
CA ASN A 364 -1.01 -9.59 16.95
C ASN A 364 -2.16 -10.21 16.18
N ILE A 365 -3.09 -10.79 16.93
CA ILE A 365 -4.48 -11.00 16.51
C ILE A 365 -5.34 -9.91 17.12
N PHE A 366 -6.50 -9.63 16.54
CA PHE A 366 -7.38 -8.57 17.00
C PHE A 366 -8.78 -9.07 17.33
N PHE A 367 -9.29 -8.63 18.49
CA PHE A 367 -10.70 -8.71 18.83
C PHE A 367 -11.29 -7.30 18.79
N PHE A 368 -12.40 -7.15 18.06
CA PHE A 368 -13.17 -5.92 17.93
C PHE A 368 -14.55 -6.12 18.54
N ARG A 369 -15.06 -5.12 19.26
CA ARG A 369 -16.44 -5.13 19.74
C ARG A 369 -17.01 -3.73 19.88
N THR A 370 -18.33 -3.64 19.86
CA THR A 370 -19.05 -2.43 20.22
C THR A 370 -20.33 -2.77 20.96
N LEU A 371 -20.73 -1.89 21.88
CA LEU A 371 -21.95 -2.08 22.66
C LEU A 371 -23.18 -1.76 21.81
N TRP A 372 -24.14 -2.67 21.81
CA TRP A 372 -25.43 -2.50 21.16
C TRP A 372 -26.60 -2.90 22.07
N SER A 373 -27.81 -2.87 21.53
CA SER A 373 -29.08 -3.01 22.28
C SER A 373 -29.18 -4.24 23.20
N LYS A 374 -28.47 -5.32 22.94
CA LYS A 374 -28.51 -6.60 23.70
C LYS A 374 -27.15 -7.02 24.28
N GLY A 375 -26.19 -6.12 24.30
CA GLY A 375 -24.82 -6.41 24.72
C GLY A 375 -23.82 -6.11 23.63
N TYR A 376 -22.61 -6.64 23.77
CA TYR A 376 -21.57 -6.48 22.78
C TYR A 376 -21.80 -7.35 21.54
N LEU A 377 -21.51 -6.80 20.37
CA LEU A 377 -21.33 -7.55 19.13
C LEU A 377 -19.86 -7.47 18.75
N SER A 378 -19.31 -8.59 18.26
CA SER A 378 -17.87 -8.77 18.18
C SER A 378 -17.41 -9.41 16.86
N TYR A 379 -16.20 -9.03 16.45
CA TYR A 379 -15.44 -9.66 15.38
C TYR A 379 -14.06 -10.04 15.87
N ALA A 380 -13.58 -11.24 15.57
CA ALA A 380 -12.22 -11.67 15.83
C ALA A 380 -11.48 -11.92 14.50
N HIS A 381 -10.33 -11.29 14.33
CA HIS A 381 -9.42 -11.52 13.20
C HIS A 381 -8.16 -12.18 13.71
N LEU A 382 -8.13 -13.51 13.58
CA LEU A 382 -6.99 -14.32 13.91
C LEU A 382 -6.13 -14.44 12.66
N ALA A 383 -5.27 -13.45 12.45
CA ALA A 383 -4.32 -13.38 11.33
C ALA A 383 -3.47 -14.68 11.28
N ASP A 384 -2.18 -14.60 11.05
CA ASP A 384 -1.33 -15.77 11.03
C ASP A 384 -1.13 -16.33 12.44
N ILE A 385 -1.61 -17.55 12.65
CA ILE A 385 -1.54 -18.28 13.91
C ILE A 385 -0.83 -19.62 13.70
N ALA A 386 -0.04 -20.10 14.66
CA ALA A 386 0.52 -21.42 14.56
C ALA A 386 -0.48 -22.50 15.03
N ALA A 387 -0.49 -23.65 14.36
CA ALA A 387 -1.35 -24.77 14.71
C ALA A 387 -1.00 -25.32 16.12
N ARG A 388 -2.00 -25.90 16.79
CA ARG A 388 -1.87 -26.41 18.15
C ARG A 388 -0.76 -27.42 18.30
N ASP A 389 -0.73 -28.43 17.43
CA ASP A 389 0.29 -29.51 17.49
C ASP A 389 1.69 -28.93 17.22
N VAL A 390 1.84 -27.92 16.38
CA VAL A 390 3.13 -27.26 16.14
C VAL A 390 3.62 -26.57 17.42
N LEU A 391 2.74 -25.82 18.11
CA LEU A 391 3.11 -25.14 19.36
C LEU A 391 3.36 -26.15 20.51
N GLU A 392 2.58 -27.24 20.58
CA GLU A 392 2.82 -28.32 21.56
C GLU A 392 4.23 -28.94 21.44
N GLU A 393 4.73 -29.09 20.19
CA GLU A 393 6.10 -29.58 19.94
C GLU A 393 7.21 -28.57 20.29
N MET A 394 6.85 -27.31 20.51
CA MET A 394 7.78 -26.23 20.88
C MET A 394 7.88 -26.05 22.41
N ILE A 395 7.00 -26.67 23.20
CA ILE A 395 6.99 -26.50 24.64
C ILE A 395 8.31 -27.07 25.25
N THR A 396 8.93 -26.28 26.13
CA THR A 396 10.16 -26.65 26.80
C THR A 396 10.25 -26.00 28.19
N ASP A 397 10.71 -26.80 29.18
CA ASP A 397 11.04 -26.33 30.53
C ASP A 397 12.48 -25.77 30.61
N ASP A 398 13.27 -25.91 29.54
CA ASP A 398 14.64 -25.40 29.48
C ASP A 398 14.64 -23.95 28.99
N PHE A 399 14.84 -23.01 29.90
CA PHE A 399 14.90 -21.58 29.63
C PHE A 399 16.07 -21.13 28.72
N GLN A 400 17.01 -22.05 28.43
CA GLN A 400 18.10 -21.79 27.47
C GLN A 400 17.81 -22.37 26.08
N ALA A 401 16.82 -23.22 25.95
CA ALA A 401 16.46 -23.85 24.67
C ALA A 401 15.46 -23.00 23.87
N PRO A 402 15.56 -22.98 22.52
CA PRO A 402 14.53 -22.43 21.67
C PRO A 402 13.16 -23.09 21.85
N GLY A 403 12.12 -22.30 22.10
CA GLY A 403 10.78 -22.83 22.37
C GLY A 403 9.92 -21.84 23.17
N LEU A 404 8.81 -22.31 23.72
CA LEU A 404 7.90 -21.54 24.59
C LEU A 404 7.59 -22.31 25.88
N SER A 405 7.13 -21.57 26.90
CA SER A 405 6.67 -22.16 28.15
C SER A 405 5.27 -22.79 28.00
N GLN A 406 4.94 -23.73 28.93
CA GLN A 406 3.58 -24.26 29.02
C GLN A 406 2.56 -23.14 29.33
N GLU A 407 2.94 -22.15 30.14
CA GLU A 407 2.08 -21.02 30.52
C GLU A 407 1.70 -20.17 29.30
N LEU A 408 2.67 -19.80 28.46
CA LEU A 408 2.42 -19.05 27.23
C LEU A 408 1.56 -19.85 26.24
N PHE A 409 1.83 -21.17 26.10
CA PHE A 409 1.01 -22.05 25.26
C PHE A 409 -0.46 -22.05 25.71
N ASP A 410 -0.71 -22.28 27.00
CA ASP A 410 -2.06 -22.35 27.56
C ASP A 410 -2.80 -21.01 27.39
N GLN A 411 -2.12 -19.88 27.63
CA GLN A 411 -2.64 -18.53 27.45
C GLN A 411 -3.03 -18.25 26.00
N VAL A 412 -2.15 -18.56 25.05
CA VAL A 412 -2.40 -18.37 23.61
C VAL A 412 -3.63 -19.15 23.16
N TRP A 413 -3.75 -20.41 23.59
CA TRP A 413 -4.89 -21.23 23.20
C TRP A 413 -6.19 -20.82 23.89
N GLU A 414 -6.18 -20.26 25.09
CA GLU A 414 -7.32 -19.65 25.72
C GLU A 414 -7.84 -18.48 24.86
N TYR A 415 -6.95 -17.58 24.42
CA TYR A 415 -7.31 -16.46 23.58
C TYR A 415 -7.80 -16.86 22.18
N TYR A 416 -7.15 -17.83 21.54
CA TYR A 416 -7.59 -18.27 20.21
C TYR A 416 -9.02 -18.83 20.23
N ARG A 417 -9.45 -19.38 21.36
CA ARG A 417 -10.77 -19.95 21.58
C ARG A 417 -11.81 -18.94 22.12
N ASP A 418 -11.42 -17.71 22.44
CA ASP A 418 -12.39 -16.67 22.82
C ASP A 418 -13.46 -16.50 21.72
N PRO A 419 -14.77 -16.70 22.03
CA PRO A 419 -15.82 -16.68 21.01
C PRO A 419 -16.11 -15.27 20.50
N ALA A 420 -16.57 -15.17 19.24
CA ALA A 420 -17.02 -13.94 18.61
C ALA A 420 -18.31 -14.16 17.80
N ASP A 421 -19.01 -13.07 17.44
CA ASP A 421 -20.14 -13.16 16.50
C ASP A 421 -19.65 -13.61 15.12
N VAL A 422 -18.51 -13.08 14.66
CA VAL A 422 -17.78 -13.53 13.46
C VAL A 422 -16.31 -13.69 13.84
N LYS A 423 -15.72 -14.83 13.51
CA LYS A 423 -14.29 -15.13 13.73
C LYS A 423 -13.66 -15.56 12.42
N LYS A 424 -12.62 -14.85 11.97
CA LYS A 424 -11.82 -15.17 10.79
C LYS A 424 -10.52 -15.82 11.22
N ILE A 425 -10.20 -16.99 10.67
CA ILE A 425 -9.12 -17.88 11.14
C ILE A 425 -8.22 -18.25 9.98
N ASP A 426 -6.90 -18.19 10.21
CA ASP A 426 -5.88 -18.77 9.35
C ASP A 426 -5.91 -20.30 9.41
N ILE A 427 -5.93 -20.95 8.23
CA ILE A 427 -5.88 -22.42 8.09
C ILE A 427 -4.80 -22.88 7.10
N GLY A 428 -3.78 -22.06 6.84
CA GLY A 428 -2.72 -22.34 5.88
C GLY A 428 -1.87 -23.59 6.19
N GLY A 429 -1.82 -23.99 7.46
CA GLY A 429 -1.10 -25.18 7.90
C GLY A 429 0.42 -25.03 7.88
N GLY A 430 1.13 -26.15 7.80
CA GLY A 430 2.60 -26.15 7.82
C GLY A 430 3.16 -25.81 9.21
N LEU A 431 4.31 -25.12 9.23
CA LEU A 431 5.06 -24.81 10.47
C LEU A 431 4.64 -23.50 11.14
N ILE A 432 3.95 -22.63 10.41
CA ILE A 432 3.70 -21.25 10.84
C ILE A 432 2.24 -20.81 10.70
N HIS A 433 1.36 -21.69 10.25
CA HIS A 433 -0.07 -21.40 10.08
C HIS A 433 -0.95 -22.37 10.81
N GLY A 434 -2.20 -21.94 11.07
CA GLY A 434 -3.22 -22.68 11.81
C GLY A 434 -3.84 -23.85 11.05
N LYS A 435 -4.72 -24.56 11.73
CA LYS A 435 -5.53 -25.65 11.17
C LYS A 435 -6.97 -25.52 11.61
N ALA A 436 -7.91 -25.71 10.70
CA ALA A 436 -9.34 -25.63 11.00
C ALA A 436 -9.75 -26.60 12.13
N ILE A 437 -9.15 -27.80 12.19
CA ILE A 437 -9.49 -28.83 13.19
C ILE A 437 -9.26 -28.37 14.64
N ASP A 438 -8.35 -27.45 14.87
CA ASP A 438 -8.03 -26.92 16.20
C ASP A 438 -9.19 -26.08 16.78
N PHE A 439 -10.11 -25.65 15.90
CA PHE A 439 -11.30 -24.88 16.24
C PHE A 439 -12.59 -25.71 16.23
N GLU A 440 -12.50 -27.05 16.16
CA GLU A 440 -13.67 -27.90 16.31
C GLU A 440 -14.33 -27.66 17.68
N GLY A 441 -15.64 -27.34 17.67
CA GLY A 441 -16.39 -26.99 18.89
C GLY A 441 -16.10 -25.59 19.44
N ASP A 442 -15.57 -24.66 18.64
CA ASP A 442 -15.52 -23.23 19.01
C ASP A 442 -16.95 -22.66 19.06
N ASP A 443 -17.22 -21.84 20.08
CA ASP A 443 -18.56 -21.30 20.38
C ASP A 443 -18.90 -20.01 19.58
N SER A 444 -18.07 -19.58 18.63
CA SER A 444 -18.32 -18.44 17.76
C SER A 444 -19.55 -18.70 16.85
N LYS A 445 -20.37 -17.65 16.61
CA LYS A 445 -21.58 -17.82 15.81
C LYS A 445 -21.32 -18.11 14.34
N LYS A 446 -20.24 -17.52 13.80
CA LYS A 446 -19.77 -17.77 12.43
C LYS A 446 -18.24 -17.83 12.45
N ILE A 447 -17.70 -18.88 11.85
CA ILE A 447 -16.25 -19.04 11.63
C ILE A 447 -15.99 -18.92 10.13
N VAL A 448 -15.09 -18.01 9.74
CA VAL A 448 -14.60 -17.84 8.38
C VAL A 448 -13.19 -18.42 8.31
N LEU A 449 -13.02 -19.43 7.47
CA LEU A 449 -11.73 -20.09 7.24
C LEU A 449 -11.02 -19.42 6.07
N SER A 450 -9.79 -18.97 6.31
CA SER A 450 -9.03 -18.10 5.42
C SER A 450 -7.57 -18.52 5.35
N HIS A 451 -6.74 -17.76 4.62
CA HIS A 451 -5.30 -17.95 4.48
C HIS A 451 -4.92 -19.32 3.87
N THR A 452 -5.53 -19.68 2.76
CA THR A 452 -5.30 -20.95 2.05
C THR A 452 -5.37 -20.79 0.56
N ASP A 453 -4.51 -21.50 -0.17
CA ASP A 453 -4.55 -21.60 -1.64
C ASP A 453 -5.48 -22.72 -2.14
N LYS A 454 -6.09 -23.49 -1.24
CA LYS A 454 -6.88 -24.68 -1.55
C LYS A 454 -8.38 -24.49 -1.27
N PRO A 455 -9.24 -25.16 -2.01
CA PRO A 455 -10.66 -25.26 -1.66
C PRO A 455 -10.82 -25.99 -0.31
N LEU A 456 -11.77 -25.53 0.51
CA LEU A 456 -12.08 -26.16 1.80
C LEU A 456 -12.52 -27.61 1.62
N SER A 457 -11.92 -28.50 2.38
CA SER A 457 -12.31 -29.91 2.47
C SER A 457 -13.67 -30.06 3.16
N ALA A 458 -14.32 -31.22 2.99
CA ALA A 458 -15.59 -31.54 3.66
C ALA A 458 -15.49 -31.54 5.19
N THR A 459 -14.29 -31.74 5.75
CA THR A 459 -14.06 -31.67 7.20
C THR A 459 -13.98 -30.22 7.66
N GLU A 460 -13.25 -29.38 6.96
CA GLU A 460 -13.13 -27.94 7.24
C GLU A 460 -14.49 -27.23 7.12
N GLN A 461 -15.30 -27.57 6.10
CA GLN A 461 -16.65 -27.05 5.92
C GLN A 461 -17.65 -27.39 7.06
N LYS A 462 -17.32 -28.34 7.94
CA LYS A 462 -18.11 -28.62 9.17
C LYS A 462 -17.75 -27.67 10.30
N ILE A 463 -16.56 -27.06 10.26
CA ILE A 463 -16.03 -26.20 11.30
C ILE A 463 -16.34 -24.74 10.96
N GLY A 464 -16.15 -24.34 9.70
CA GLY A 464 -16.38 -22.99 9.25
C GLY A 464 -16.69 -22.91 7.77
N VAL A 465 -16.86 -21.69 7.27
CA VAL A 465 -17.18 -21.38 5.87
C VAL A 465 -16.03 -20.62 5.21
N GLY A 466 -15.87 -20.77 3.90
CA GLY A 466 -15.09 -19.84 3.10
C GLY A 466 -15.97 -18.67 2.68
N GLU A 467 -15.39 -17.49 2.61
CA GLU A 467 -16.06 -16.32 2.07
C GLU A 467 -15.53 -15.99 0.67
N SER A 468 -16.35 -15.29 -0.10
CA SER A 468 -15.90 -14.72 -1.38
C SER A 468 -15.48 -13.27 -1.20
N PHE A 469 -14.60 -12.77 -2.08
CA PHE A 469 -14.27 -11.36 -2.13
C PHE A 469 -15.55 -10.50 -2.20
N GLY A 470 -15.62 -9.47 -1.34
CA GLY A 470 -16.79 -8.59 -1.24
C GLY A 470 -17.98 -9.15 -0.45
N GLY A 471 -17.86 -10.36 0.15
CA GLY A 471 -18.83 -10.87 1.12
C GLY A 471 -18.87 -9.98 2.37
N ILE A 472 -20.07 -9.72 2.92
CA ILE A 472 -20.24 -8.77 4.03
C ILE A 472 -21.04 -9.41 5.16
N ASP A 473 -20.48 -9.36 6.37
CA ASP A 473 -21.18 -9.65 7.63
C ASP A 473 -21.60 -8.35 8.31
N VAL A 474 -22.88 -8.04 8.31
CA VAL A 474 -23.44 -6.87 8.98
C VAL A 474 -23.80 -7.24 10.42
N LEU A 475 -23.02 -6.77 11.39
CA LEU A 475 -23.28 -6.96 12.81
C LEU A 475 -24.30 -5.94 13.33
N ILE A 476 -24.14 -4.68 12.93
CA ILE A 476 -25.08 -3.60 13.27
C ILE A 476 -25.32 -2.78 11.99
N PRO A 477 -26.53 -2.79 11.44
CA PRO A 477 -26.85 -1.97 10.27
C PRO A 477 -26.80 -0.48 10.59
N GLY A 478 -26.50 0.33 9.58
CA GLY A 478 -26.58 1.80 9.70
C GLY A 478 -28.04 2.25 9.74
N HIS A 479 -28.39 3.06 10.76
CA HIS A 479 -29.65 3.78 10.81
C HIS A 479 -29.51 5.21 10.30
N GLU A 480 -28.30 5.78 10.39
CA GLU A 480 -27.92 7.06 9.82
C GLU A 480 -27.42 6.87 8.40
N ASP A 481 -27.66 7.84 7.53
CA ASP A 481 -27.07 7.85 6.19
C ASP A 481 -25.67 8.48 6.25
N TYR A 482 -24.65 7.66 6.51
CA TYR A 482 -23.27 8.12 6.63
C TYR A 482 -22.74 8.79 5.36
N LEU A 483 -23.23 8.42 4.18
CA LEU A 483 -22.83 9.09 2.93
C LEU A 483 -23.31 10.53 2.87
N LEU A 484 -24.49 10.84 3.43
CA LEU A 484 -24.96 12.22 3.51
C LEU A 484 -24.17 13.04 4.53
N LEU A 485 -23.70 12.43 5.63
CA LEU A 485 -22.79 13.09 6.57
C LEU A 485 -21.45 13.43 5.90
N TYR A 486 -20.93 12.53 5.07
CA TYR A 486 -19.74 12.81 4.26
C TYR A 486 -20.01 13.89 3.21
N ALA A 487 -21.16 13.87 2.54
CA ALA A 487 -21.56 14.93 1.61
C ALA A 487 -21.53 16.31 2.27
N GLU A 488 -22.03 16.43 3.50
CA GLU A 488 -21.96 17.69 4.26
C GLU A 488 -20.51 18.11 4.53
N SER A 489 -19.68 17.18 5.00
CA SER A 489 -18.27 17.45 5.27
C SER A 489 -17.54 17.92 4.01
N HIS A 490 -17.78 17.28 2.87
CA HIS A 490 -17.19 17.64 1.59
C HIS A 490 -17.68 19.02 1.11
N LEU A 491 -18.99 19.27 1.13
CA LEU A 491 -19.54 20.57 0.74
C LEU A 491 -19.05 21.70 1.65
N ARG A 492 -18.87 21.44 2.93
CA ARG A 492 -18.27 22.38 3.87
C ARG A 492 -16.80 22.65 3.55
N ALA A 493 -16.06 21.64 3.08
CA ALA A 493 -14.70 21.84 2.59
C ALA A 493 -14.67 22.72 1.33
N TYR A 494 -15.64 22.61 0.42
CA TYR A 494 -15.80 23.51 -0.74
C TYR A 494 -16.24 24.92 -0.34
N TYR A 495 -17.18 25.06 0.61
CA TYR A 495 -17.86 26.30 0.93
C TYR A 495 -17.86 26.58 2.45
N PRO A 496 -16.68 26.81 3.08
CA PRO A 496 -16.55 26.89 4.55
C PRO A 496 -17.26 28.08 5.18
N THR A 497 -17.54 29.13 4.42
CA THR A 497 -18.21 30.35 4.90
C THR A 497 -19.73 30.28 4.76
N VAL A 498 -20.24 29.25 4.09
CA VAL A 498 -21.68 29.09 3.85
C VAL A 498 -22.37 28.54 5.11
N PRO A 499 -23.51 29.10 5.53
CA PRO A 499 -24.26 28.58 6.66
C PRO A 499 -24.69 27.12 6.45
N HIS A 500 -24.76 26.36 7.55
CA HIS A 500 -25.20 24.96 7.53
C HIS A 500 -26.56 24.78 6.83
N SER A 501 -27.54 25.67 7.10
CA SER A 501 -28.86 25.62 6.47
C SER A 501 -28.84 25.68 4.93
N GLU A 502 -27.89 26.39 4.35
CA GLU A 502 -27.72 26.46 2.91
C GLU A 502 -27.09 25.19 2.34
N LEU A 503 -26.15 24.55 3.08
CA LEU A 503 -25.56 23.26 2.69
C LEU A 503 -26.60 22.13 2.78
N VAL A 504 -27.46 22.14 3.81
CA VAL A 504 -28.54 21.14 3.97
C VAL A 504 -29.49 21.15 2.74
N MET A 505 -29.70 22.31 2.11
CA MET A 505 -30.47 22.40 0.88
C MET A 505 -29.84 21.55 -0.26
N LEU A 506 -28.52 21.55 -0.36
CA LEU A 506 -27.82 20.72 -1.35
C LEU A 506 -27.82 19.24 -0.94
N ILE A 507 -27.63 18.95 0.34
CA ILE A 507 -27.60 17.57 0.86
C ILE A 507 -28.96 16.88 0.68
N ASN A 508 -30.07 17.65 0.68
CA ASN A 508 -31.40 17.13 0.44
C ASN A 508 -31.68 16.73 -1.02
N CYS A 509 -30.65 16.74 -1.89
CA CYS A 509 -30.77 16.23 -3.27
C CYS A 509 -30.70 14.70 -3.32
N GLY A 510 -31.14 14.14 -4.45
CA GLY A 510 -31.13 12.71 -4.66
C GLY A 510 -29.72 12.14 -4.88
N ARG A 511 -29.52 10.90 -4.46
CA ARG A 511 -28.32 10.13 -4.79
C ARG A 511 -28.51 9.38 -6.11
N GLN A 512 -27.40 9.15 -6.82
CA GLN A 512 -27.34 8.33 -8.02
C GLN A 512 -26.14 7.39 -7.93
N SER A 513 -26.36 6.13 -8.33
CA SER A 513 -25.33 5.09 -8.36
C SER A 513 -24.92 4.83 -9.81
N PHE A 514 -23.63 4.61 -10.02
CA PHE A 514 -23.05 4.27 -11.33
C PHE A 514 -22.16 3.05 -11.18
N GLY A 515 -22.30 2.09 -12.08
CA GLY A 515 -21.40 0.95 -12.19
C GLY A 515 -20.05 1.36 -12.81
N ALA A 516 -19.02 0.55 -12.59
CA ALA A 516 -17.72 0.75 -13.22
C ALA A 516 -17.84 0.80 -14.75
N GLY A 517 -17.22 1.80 -15.38
CA GLY A 517 -17.31 2.06 -16.82
C GLY A 517 -18.51 2.89 -17.24
N GLU A 518 -19.50 3.13 -16.39
CA GLU A 518 -20.67 3.95 -16.73
C GLU A 518 -20.33 5.43 -16.83
N THR A 519 -20.99 6.10 -17.78
CA THR A 519 -20.85 7.54 -17.97
C THR A 519 -21.73 8.30 -16.99
N ILE A 520 -21.12 9.13 -16.14
CA ILE A 520 -21.83 10.02 -15.20
C ILE A 520 -22.33 11.26 -15.94
N ILE A 521 -21.46 11.92 -16.68
CA ILE A 521 -21.81 13.08 -17.52
C ILE A 521 -21.16 12.89 -18.91
N PRO A 522 -21.95 12.88 -19.99
CA PRO A 522 -21.43 12.77 -21.35
C PRO A 522 -20.59 13.97 -21.77
N SER A 523 -19.69 13.79 -22.74
CA SER A 523 -18.93 14.87 -23.39
C SER A 523 -19.84 15.75 -24.25
N GLY A 524 -19.54 17.03 -24.33
CA GLY A 524 -20.22 17.99 -25.22
C GLY A 524 -21.64 18.36 -24.79
N VAL A 525 -22.03 18.15 -23.55
CA VAL A 525 -23.34 18.56 -23.01
C VAL A 525 -23.21 19.57 -21.88
N ILE A 526 -24.22 20.41 -21.67
CA ILE A 526 -24.37 21.16 -20.42
C ILE A 526 -25.14 20.25 -19.46
N PRO A 527 -24.56 19.87 -18.31
CA PRO A 527 -25.19 18.90 -17.42
C PRO A 527 -26.48 19.43 -16.78
N ASP A 528 -27.45 18.56 -16.55
CA ASP A 528 -28.68 18.90 -15.80
C ASP A 528 -28.46 18.87 -14.29
N ALA A 529 -27.38 18.27 -13.83
CA ALA A 529 -26.96 18.22 -12.43
C ALA A 529 -25.44 18.33 -12.30
N VAL A 530 -25.00 18.90 -11.18
CA VAL A 530 -23.64 18.77 -10.66
C VAL A 530 -23.59 17.56 -9.78
N HIS A 531 -22.57 16.72 -9.91
CA HIS A 531 -22.42 15.51 -9.10
C HIS A 531 -21.26 15.67 -8.11
N LEU A 532 -21.54 15.47 -6.82
CA LEU A 532 -20.52 15.27 -5.81
C LEU A 532 -20.28 13.76 -5.65
N LEU A 533 -19.09 13.27 -5.95
CA LEU A 533 -18.72 11.88 -5.74
C LEU A 533 -18.65 11.60 -4.23
N LEU A 534 -19.43 10.63 -3.75
CA LEU A 534 -19.46 10.26 -2.33
C LEU A 534 -18.56 9.07 -2.03
N THR A 535 -18.45 8.14 -2.98
CA THR A 535 -17.61 6.93 -2.88
C THR A 535 -16.95 6.62 -4.20
N GLY A 536 -15.86 5.83 -4.15
CA GLY A 536 -15.20 5.29 -5.32
C GLY A 536 -14.41 6.32 -6.13
N THR A 537 -14.00 5.93 -7.32
CA THR A 537 -13.14 6.71 -8.21
C THR A 537 -13.79 6.92 -9.57
N GLY A 538 -13.58 8.12 -10.13
CA GLY A 538 -14.01 8.47 -11.47
C GLY A 538 -12.82 8.88 -12.35
N GLU A 539 -13.14 9.28 -13.57
CA GLU A 539 -12.16 9.86 -14.50
C GLU A 539 -12.83 10.87 -15.45
N LEU A 540 -12.08 11.86 -15.86
CA LEU A 540 -12.43 12.73 -16.98
C LEU A 540 -11.67 12.27 -18.23
N VAL A 541 -12.38 11.76 -19.22
CA VAL A 541 -11.82 11.27 -20.49
C VAL A 541 -12.03 12.34 -21.58
N LYS A 542 -10.92 12.83 -22.15
CA LYS A 542 -10.92 13.78 -23.28
C LYS A 542 -10.72 12.99 -24.58
N ASP A 543 -11.74 12.91 -25.41
CA ASP A 543 -11.82 12.07 -26.62
C ASP A 543 -10.69 12.32 -27.66
N GLU A 544 -10.10 13.53 -27.70
CA GLU A 544 -9.10 13.89 -28.72
C GLU A 544 -7.70 13.31 -28.45
N PHE A 545 -7.38 12.87 -27.19
CA PHE A 545 -6.02 12.52 -26.79
C PHE A 545 -5.90 11.22 -25.98
N ASP A 546 -6.98 10.50 -25.73
CA ASP A 546 -7.02 9.34 -24.82
C ASP A 546 -6.42 9.63 -23.40
N ILE A 547 -6.49 10.91 -23.00
CA ILE A 547 -5.97 11.35 -21.70
C ILE A 547 -7.08 11.18 -20.67
N SER A 548 -6.89 10.26 -19.75
CA SER A 548 -7.73 10.07 -18.57
C SER A 548 -7.15 10.84 -17.38
N ASN A 549 -7.94 11.73 -16.78
CA ASN A 549 -7.60 12.39 -15.53
C ASN A 549 -8.39 11.74 -14.39
N PRO A 550 -7.74 11.10 -13.42
CA PRO A 550 -8.43 10.45 -12.32
C PRO A 550 -9.13 11.46 -11.40
N LEU A 551 -10.28 11.07 -10.90
CA LEU A 551 -11.12 11.81 -9.96
C LEU A 551 -11.34 10.95 -8.71
N SER A 552 -10.96 11.48 -7.57
CA SER A 552 -11.17 10.84 -6.26
C SER A 552 -12.61 11.03 -5.76
N SER A 553 -12.96 10.31 -4.70
CA SER A 553 -14.11 10.67 -3.87
C SER A 553 -14.05 12.15 -3.47
N ALA A 554 -15.19 12.72 -3.10
CA ALA A 554 -15.37 14.15 -2.82
C ALA A 554 -15.14 15.11 -4.02
N SER A 555 -14.88 14.64 -5.24
CA SER A 555 -14.82 15.49 -6.43
C SER A 555 -16.21 16.03 -6.79
N LEU A 556 -16.26 17.33 -7.07
CA LEU A 556 -17.45 17.99 -7.61
C LEU A 556 -17.29 18.08 -9.14
N ILE A 557 -18.15 17.42 -9.91
CA ILE A 557 -18.03 17.32 -11.37
C ILE A 557 -19.22 17.95 -12.08
N GLY A 558 -18.96 18.56 -13.23
CA GLY A 558 -19.96 19.28 -14.03
C GLY A 558 -20.26 20.70 -13.55
N ASP A 559 -19.72 21.13 -12.42
CA ASP A 559 -19.92 22.45 -11.80
C ASP A 559 -19.53 23.61 -12.73
N LEU A 560 -18.39 23.51 -13.42
CA LEU A 560 -17.91 24.49 -14.36
C LEU A 560 -18.85 24.68 -15.53
N SER A 561 -19.22 23.59 -16.16
CA SER A 561 -20.11 23.60 -17.34
C SER A 561 -21.49 24.17 -16.99
N VAL A 562 -21.93 23.93 -15.75
CA VAL A 562 -23.19 24.50 -15.22
C VAL A 562 -23.06 25.99 -14.99
N LEU A 563 -21.99 26.48 -14.38
CA LEU A 563 -21.83 27.91 -14.05
C LEU A 563 -21.52 28.79 -15.27
N SER A 564 -20.73 28.26 -16.19
CA SER A 564 -20.40 28.99 -17.44
C SER A 564 -21.40 28.80 -18.58
N GLU A 565 -22.40 27.92 -18.37
CA GLU A 565 -23.36 27.50 -19.40
C GLU A 565 -22.68 26.98 -20.69
N THR A 566 -21.53 26.29 -20.51
CA THR A 566 -20.76 25.72 -21.63
C THR A 566 -20.78 24.20 -21.59
N PRO A 567 -20.73 23.52 -22.76
CA PRO A 567 -20.63 22.07 -22.79
C PRO A 567 -19.36 21.54 -22.13
N THR A 568 -19.45 20.32 -21.57
CA THR A 568 -18.30 19.60 -20.99
C THR A 568 -17.23 19.32 -22.06
N VAL A 569 -15.96 19.47 -21.68
CA VAL A 569 -14.80 19.25 -22.58
C VAL A 569 -14.42 17.77 -22.72
N GLY A 570 -15.06 16.87 -21.99
CA GLY A 570 -14.85 15.43 -22.00
C GLY A 570 -15.96 14.71 -21.25
N ALA A 571 -15.95 13.40 -21.29
CA ALA A 571 -16.90 12.57 -20.56
C ALA A 571 -16.40 12.27 -19.12
N TYR A 572 -17.26 12.42 -18.13
CA TYR A 572 -17.00 11.94 -16.78
C TYR A 572 -17.53 10.51 -16.66
N ARG A 573 -16.67 9.58 -16.26
CA ARG A 573 -16.96 8.15 -16.20
C ARG A 573 -16.55 7.58 -14.84
N ALA A 574 -17.32 6.61 -14.33
CA ALA A 574 -16.97 5.85 -13.14
C ALA A 574 -15.86 4.84 -13.45
N ARG A 575 -14.78 4.79 -12.68
CA ARG A 575 -13.72 3.76 -12.78
C ARG A 575 -14.00 2.57 -11.89
N SER A 576 -14.64 2.81 -10.76
CA SER A 576 -15.16 1.81 -9.81
C SER A 576 -16.67 2.02 -9.65
N PRO A 577 -17.40 1.20 -8.88
CA PRO A 577 -18.73 1.57 -8.41
C PRO A 577 -18.68 2.92 -7.68
N VAL A 578 -19.57 3.86 -8.05
CA VAL A 578 -19.61 5.23 -7.54
C VAL A 578 -21.01 5.58 -7.08
N GLU A 579 -21.11 6.15 -5.88
CA GLU A 579 -22.29 6.86 -5.40
C GLU A 579 -22.08 8.37 -5.53
N THR A 580 -23.06 9.10 -6.01
CA THR A 580 -23.00 10.57 -6.12
C THR A 580 -24.20 11.25 -5.49
N LEU A 581 -24.00 12.47 -4.98
CA LEU A 581 -25.09 13.40 -4.71
C LEU A 581 -25.34 14.24 -5.99
N ALA A 582 -26.52 14.08 -6.61
CA ALA A 582 -26.88 14.78 -7.84
C ALA A 582 -27.61 16.09 -7.51
N ILE A 583 -26.90 17.22 -7.64
CA ILE A 583 -27.43 18.54 -7.33
C ILE A 583 -27.99 19.16 -8.63
N PRO A 584 -29.31 19.41 -8.75
CA PRO A 584 -29.89 19.98 -9.95
C PRO A 584 -29.23 21.29 -10.37
N ARG A 585 -28.98 21.47 -11.67
CA ARG A 585 -28.28 22.64 -12.25
C ARG A 585 -28.82 23.98 -11.73
N VAL A 586 -30.13 24.17 -11.74
CA VAL A 586 -30.75 25.41 -11.29
C VAL A 586 -30.50 25.67 -9.82
N LEU A 587 -30.60 24.63 -8.98
CA LEU A 587 -30.36 24.73 -7.55
C LEU A 587 -28.91 25.11 -7.27
N PHE A 588 -27.93 24.45 -7.94
CA PHE A 588 -26.52 24.73 -7.78
C PHE A 588 -26.16 26.15 -8.21
N HIS A 589 -26.64 26.59 -9.37
CA HIS A 589 -26.40 27.94 -9.89
C HIS A 589 -26.94 29.00 -8.93
N GLU A 590 -28.19 28.88 -8.46
CA GLU A 590 -28.80 29.82 -7.50
C GLU A 590 -28.09 29.79 -6.13
N PHE A 591 -27.63 28.62 -5.67
CA PHE A 591 -26.84 28.49 -4.46
C PHE A 591 -25.53 29.31 -4.53
N ILE A 592 -24.80 29.22 -5.66
CA ILE A 592 -23.56 29.96 -5.89
C ILE A 592 -23.83 31.49 -5.92
N LEU A 593 -24.84 31.92 -6.63
CA LEU A 593 -25.19 33.34 -6.74
C LEU A 593 -25.66 33.91 -5.40
N ARG A 594 -26.55 33.21 -4.70
CA ARG A 594 -27.13 33.62 -3.42
C ARG A 594 -26.07 33.79 -2.33
N ASN A 595 -25.09 32.92 -2.33
CA ASN A 595 -24.00 32.95 -1.34
C ASN A 595 -22.77 33.77 -1.82
N GLN A 596 -22.86 34.46 -2.98
CA GLN A 596 -21.80 35.31 -3.54
C GLN A 596 -20.47 34.58 -3.74
N LEU A 597 -20.51 33.33 -4.21
CA LEU A 597 -19.36 32.46 -4.33
C LEU A 597 -18.68 32.47 -5.69
N LEU A 598 -19.20 33.22 -6.69
CA LEU A 598 -18.75 33.13 -8.07
C LEU A 598 -17.25 33.45 -8.22
N GLU A 599 -16.77 34.58 -7.68
CA GLU A 599 -15.35 34.95 -7.73
C GLU A 599 -14.45 33.92 -7.04
N GLN A 600 -14.90 33.37 -5.94
CA GLN A 600 -14.17 32.32 -5.23
C GLN A 600 -14.07 31.03 -6.07
N VAL A 601 -15.14 30.65 -6.73
CA VAL A 601 -15.17 29.47 -7.62
C VAL A 601 -14.25 29.69 -8.83
N GLU A 602 -14.32 30.82 -9.49
CA GLU A 602 -13.45 31.15 -10.63
C GLU A 602 -11.97 31.14 -10.28
N HIS A 603 -11.59 31.74 -9.14
CA HIS A 603 -10.20 31.71 -8.66
C HIS A 603 -9.72 30.30 -8.35
N LEU A 604 -10.52 29.51 -7.63
CA LEU A 604 -10.19 28.13 -7.31
C LEU A 604 -10.00 27.29 -8.57
N GLN A 605 -10.83 27.49 -9.58
CA GLN A 605 -10.75 26.80 -10.86
C GLN A 605 -9.44 27.06 -11.60
N GLU A 606 -9.02 28.32 -11.70
CA GLU A 606 -7.76 28.67 -12.36
C GLU A 606 -6.57 27.97 -11.69
N VAL A 607 -6.56 27.92 -10.36
CA VAL A 607 -5.51 27.24 -9.59
C VAL A 607 -5.59 25.72 -9.73
N LEU A 608 -6.79 25.15 -9.66
CA LEU A 608 -7.00 23.72 -9.82
C LEU A 608 -6.65 23.21 -11.20
N GLU A 609 -7.03 23.96 -12.26
CA GLU A 609 -6.64 23.63 -13.63
C GLU A 609 -5.11 23.62 -13.78
N PHE A 610 -4.42 24.60 -13.22
CA PHE A 610 -2.96 24.61 -13.19
C PHE A 610 -2.40 23.43 -12.41
N MET A 611 -2.97 23.06 -11.24
CA MET A 611 -2.53 21.92 -10.43
C MET A 611 -2.63 20.59 -11.17
N HIS A 612 -3.64 20.41 -12.04
CA HIS A 612 -3.77 19.22 -12.87
C HIS A 612 -2.61 19.02 -13.87
N HIS A 613 -1.90 20.09 -14.22
CA HIS A 613 -0.73 20.05 -15.11
C HIS A 613 0.60 19.95 -14.32
N CYS A 614 0.56 20.10 -12.99
CA CYS A 614 1.74 20.00 -12.15
C CYS A 614 2.00 18.54 -11.77
N TRP A 615 3.15 17.98 -12.19
CA TRP A 615 3.55 16.62 -11.82
C TRP A 615 3.40 16.32 -10.31
N LEU A 616 3.72 17.29 -9.46
CA LEU A 616 3.65 17.12 -8.00
C LEU A 616 2.21 16.92 -7.49
N LEU A 617 1.21 17.59 -8.11
CA LEU A 617 -0.17 17.66 -7.63
C LEU A 617 -1.17 16.89 -8.51
N GLN A 618 -0.69 16.18 -9.53
CA GLN A 618 -1.51 15.59 -10.58
C GLN A 618 -2.30 14.37 -10.11
N GLU A 619 -1.70 13.47 -9.30
CA GLU A 619 -2.23 12.15 -8.98
C GLU A 619 -2.46 11.95 -7.48
N MET A 620 -3.36 11.04 -7.12
CA MET A 620 -3.60 10.53 -5.76
C MET A 620 -3.96 11.60 -4.69
N ILE A 621 -4.31 12.80 -5.11
CA ILE A 621 -4.71 13.88 -4.19
C ILE A 621 -6.20 14.12 -4.35
N SER A 622 -6.95 13.97 -3.27
CA SER A 622 -8.39 14.18 -3.27
C SER A 622 -8.74 15.64 -3.57
N TYR A 623 -9.93 15.84 -4.12
CA TYR A 623 -10.37 17.17 -4.53
C TYR A 623 -10.46 18.16 -3.34
N PRO A 624 -10.97 17.79 -2.14
CA PRO A 624 -10.98 18.67 -0.98
C PRO A 624 -9.59 19.15 -0.57
N VAL A 625 -8.58 18.28 -0.68
CA VAL A 625 -7.19 18.65 -0.38
C VAL A 625 -6.64 19.61 -1.43
N LYS A 626 -6.90 19.37 -2.71
CA LYS A 626 -6.54 20.34 -3.78
C LYS A 626 -7.15 21.72 -3.53
N ILE A 627 -8.42 21.78 -3.13
CA ILE A 627 -9.10 23.04 -2.75
C ILE A 627 -8.43 23.69 -1.54
N ARG A 628 -8.06 22.91 -0.52
CA ARG A 628 -7.35 23.43 0.64
C ARG A 628 -6.02 24.05 0.25
N ILE A 629 -5.25 23.43 -0.63
CA ILE A 629 -4.02 23.98 -1.19
C ILE A 629 -4.33 25.26 -1.98
N ALA A 630 -5.32 25.24 -2.88
CA ALA A 630 -5.68 26.36 -3.72
C ALA A 630 -6.05 27.61 -2.92
N ARG A 631 -6.74 27.46 -1.79
CA ARG A 631 -7.08 28.57 -0.87
C ARG A 631 -5.86 29.21 -0.21
N HIS A 632 -4.81 28.45 0.00
CA HIS A 632 -3.56 28.96 0.55
C HIS A 632 -2.57 29.40 -0.56
N THR A 633 -3.04 29.54 -1.79
CA THR A 633 -2.21 29.86 -2.94
C THR A 633 -2.42 31.32 -3.35
N VAL A 634 -1.32 32.07 -3.50
CA VAL A 634 -1.33 33.45 -3.99
C VAL A 634 -0.39 33.59 -5.18
N LEU A 635 -0.81 34.39 -6.18
CA LEU A 635 0.00 34.66 -7.36
C LEU A 635 1.12 35.66 -7.00
N SER A 636 2.38 35.27 -7.20
CA SER A 636 3.57 36.10 -7.09
C SER A 636 4.15 36.41 -8.48
N LYS A 637 4.76 37.59 -8.64
CA LYS A 637 5.42 38.01 -9.87
C LYS A 637 6.91 38.21 -9.61
N HIS A 638 7.72 37.73 -10.52
CA HIS A 638 9.18 37.80 -10.46
C HIS A 638 9.70 38.36 -11.77
N LYS A 639 10.72 39.22 -11.71
CA LYS A 639 11.34 39.84 -12.88
C LYS A 639 12.59 39.07 -13.30
N LYS A 640 12.91 39.12 -14.57
CA LYS A 640 14.17 38.59 -15.09
C LYS A 640 15.36 39.16 -14.30
N GLY A 641 16.26 38.26 -13.84
CA GLY A 641 17.44 38.59 -13.06
C GLY A 641 17.20 38.62 -11.54
N ASP A 642 15.97 38.45 -11.06
CA ASP A 642 15.72 38.28 -9.64
C ASP A 642 16.43 37.02 -9.15
N THR A 643 17.16 37.14 -8.04
CA THR A 643 17.84 36.02 -7.37
C THR A 643 17.48 35.99 -5.90
N PHE A 644 17.04 34.84 -5.39
CA PHE A 644 16.61 34.68 -3.99
C PHE A 644 16.83 33.28 -3.46
N ASN A 645 16.90 33.16 -2.13
CA ASN A 645 16.94 31.87 -1.47
C ASN A 645 15.50 31.32 -1.37
N PRO A 646 15.19 30.15 -1.99
CA PRO A 646 13.84 29.58 -2.03
C PRO A 646 13.35 29.14 -0.64
N GLU A 647 14.23 28.75 0.26
CA GLU A 647 13.87 28.30 1.62
C GLU A 647 13.24 29.43 2.47
N LYS A 648 13.64 30.67 2.18
CA LYS A 648 13.09 31.86 2.84
C LYS A 648 11.80 32.39 2.16
N SER A 649 11.59 32.04 0.90
CA SER A 649 10.45 32.51 0.10
C SER A 649 9.22 31.60 0.24
N GLY A 650 9.37 30.39 0.83
CA GLY A 650 8.35 29.39 0.95
C GLY A 650 8.16 28.54 -0.32
N PHE A 651 7.28 27.55 -0.26
CA PHE A 651 7.01 26.65 -1.37
C PHE A 651 6.24 27.35 -2.49
N SER A 652 6.71 27.22 -3.72
CA SER A 652 6.11 27.88 -4.88
C SER A 652 6.12 26.98 -6.12
N LEU A 653 5.07 27.09 -6.93
CA LEU A 653 4.89 26.41 -8.22
C LEU A 653 5.04 27.43 -9.34
N LEU A 654 5.96 27.22 -10.27
CA LEU A 654 6.16 28.13 -11.41
C LEU A 654 4.98 28.02 -12.38
N LYS A 655 4.21 29.11 -12.54
CA LYS A 655 3.05 29.16 -13.42
C LYS A 655 3.44 29.49 -14.86
N THR A 656 4.23 30.55 -15.05
CA THR A 656 4.72 31.01 -16.38
C THR A 656 6.16 31.48 -16.27
N GLY A 657 6.90 31.37 -17.37
CA GLY A 657 8.29 31.77 -17.43
C GLY A 657 9.26 30.62 -17.17
N SER A 658 10.51 30.97 -16.87
CA SER A 658 11.58 30.02 -16.61
C SER A 658 12.55 30.52 -15.53
N ALA A 659 13.13 29.59 -14.77
CA ALA A 659 14.08 29.88 -13.72
C ALA A 659 15.20 28.82 -13.67
N GLN A 660 16.29 29.10 -12.96
CA GLN A 660 17.36 28.15 -12.67
C GLN A 660 17.47 27.92 -11.16
N LEU A 661 17.62 26.66 -10.77
CA LEU A 661 17.95 26.27 -9.40
C LEU A 661 19.46 26.05 -9.33
N MET A 662 20.13 26.81 -8.48
CA MET A 662 21.58 26.80 -8.31
C MET A 662 21.96 26.31 -6.92
N GLU A 663 23.05 25.54 -6.82
CA GLU A 663 23.73 25.20 -5.56
C GLU A 663 25.14 25.81 -5.59
N GLY A 664 25.31 26.92 -4.89
CA GLY A 664 26.47 27.78 -5.12
C GLY A 664 26.55 28.24 -6.57
N GLU A 665 27.66 27.92 -7.26
CA GLU A 665 27.87 28.22 -8.71
C GLU A 665 27.39 27.06 -9.64
N ARG A 666 26.97 25.92 -9.08
CA ARG A 666 26.56 24.76 -9.85
C ARG A 666 25.08 24.85 -10.24
N LEU A 667 24.79 24.74 -11.55
CA LEU A 667 23.43 24.56 -12.02
C LEU A 667 22.90 23.18 -11.61
N VAL A 668 21.83 23.16 -10.79
CA VAL A 668 21.14 21.93 -10.40
C VAL A 668 20.10 21.57 -11.46
N ARG A 669 19.24 22.55 -11.85
CA ARG A 669 18.15 22.30 -12.77
C ARG A 669 17.60 23.62 -13.34
N THR A 670 17.13 23.56 -14.58
CA THR A 670 16.27 24.60 -15.17
C THR A 670 14.81 24.25 -14.86
N LEU A 671 14.05 25.23 -14.37
CA LEU A 671 12.65 25.12 -13.99
C LEU A 671 11.77 25.72 -15.08
N GLN A 672 10.67 25.03 -15.37
CA GLN A 672 9.66 25.43 -16.34
C GLN A 672 8.26 25.43 -15.69
N SER A 673 7.23 25.87 -16.43
CA SER A 673 5.84 25.82 -15.94
C SER A 673 5.50 24.43 -15.39
N GLY A 674 4.91 24.38 -14.19
CA GLY A 674 4.61 23.15 -13.45
C GLY A 674 5.74 22.66 -12.52
N ASP A 675 6.96 23.21 -12.66
CA ASP A 675 8.05 22.95 -11.71
C ASP A 675 7.90 23.79 -10.42
N PHE A 676 8.72 23.49 -9.40
CA PHE A 676 8.59 24.08 -8.08
C PHE A 676 9.96 24.38 -7.44
N TRP A 677 9.95 25.26 -6.41
CA TRP A 677 11.07 25.53 -5.53
C TRP A 677 10.60 25.68 -4.07
N GLY A 678 11.54 25.75 -3.12
CA GLY A 678 11.26 25.91 -1.69
C GLY A 678 10.91 24.59 -1.00
N VAL A 679 11.54 23.49 -1.41
CA VAL A 679 11.27 22.14 -0.89
C VAL A 679 11.57 22.04 0.61
N GLY A 680 12.58 22.78 1.14
CA GLY A 680 12.88 22.82 2.57
C GLY A 680 11.79 23.45 3.44
N ALA A 681 10.79 24.12 2.83
CA ALA A 681 9.58 24.51 3.55
C ALA A 681 8.66 23.30 3.85
N VAL A 682 8.86 22.18 3.18
CA VAL A 682 8.06 20.95 3.31
C VAL A 682 8.86 19.80 3.93
N LEU A 683 10.11 19.61 3.49
CA LEU A 683 11.03 18.58 3.97
C LEU A 683 12.17 19.20 4.74
N ASP A 684 12.53 18.64 5.89
CA ASP A 684 13.66 19.07 6.70
C ASP A 684 14.99 18.48 6.16
N GLY A 685 16.11 19.09 6.55
CA GLY A 685 17.45 18.54 6.30
C GLY A 685 18.08 18.85 4.92
N LEU A 686 17.48 19.71 4.11
CA LEU A 686 18.02 20.08 2.79
C LEU A 686 19.12 21.15 2.85
N SER A 687 19.97 21.17 1.81
CA SER A 687 21.11 22.11 1.68
C SER A 687 20.69 23.57 1.77
N LYS A 688 21.44 24.38 2.57
CA LYS A 688 21.15 25.80 2.79
C LYS A 688 21.67 26.73 1.68
N ASP A 689 22.49 26.22 0.75
CA ASP A 689 23.16 27.02 -0.28
C ASP A 689 22.44 26.99 -1.65
N ILE A 690 21.12 26.82 -1.61
CA ILE A 690 20.28 26.83 -2.82
C ILE A 690 19.78 28.24 -3.11
N SER A 691 19.88 28.66 -4.38
CA SER A 691 19.27 29.89 -4.89
C SER A 691 18.46 29.64 -6.16
N VAL A 692 17.45 30.47 -6.37
CA VAL A 692 16.67 30.52 -7.60
C VAL A 692 17.01 31.80 -8.34
N GLU A 693 17.36 31.69 -9.62
CA GLU A 693 17.56 32.80 -10.55
C GLU A 693 16.47 32.79 -11.61
N ILE A 694 15.80 33.91 -11.79
CA ILE A 694 14.72 34.08 -12.78
C ILE A 694 15.31 34.46 -14.13
N LEU A 695 15.06 33.62 -15.15
CA LEU A 695 15.63 33.78 -16.49
C LEU A 695 14.81 34.71 -17.39
N GLU A 696 13.51 34.85 -17.15
CA GLU A 696 12.56 35.72 -17.84
C GLU A 696 11.45 36.14 -16.89
N ASP A 697 10.69 37.21 -17.24
CA ASP A 697 9.58 37.63 -16.39
C ASP A 697 8.61 36.48 -16.14
N SER A 698 8.43 36.13 -14.87
CA SER A 698 7.77 34.91 -14.45
C SER A 698 6.65 35.17 -13.44
N THR A 699 5.68 34.28 -13.42
CA THR A 699 4.68 34.21 -12.34
C THR A 699 4.71 32.87 -11.66
N ALA A 700 4.48 32.85 -10.34
CA ALA A 700 4.45 31.62 -9.56
C ALA A 700 3.28 31.63 -8.57
N TYR A 701 2.69 30.50 -8.32
CA TYR A 701 1.77 30.26 -7.23
C TYR A 701 2.54 29.93 -5.95
N ARG A 702 2.56 30.87 -5.01
CA ARG A 702 3.17 30.69 -3.70
C ARG A 702 2.17 30.15 -2.71
N ILE A 703 2.50 29.06 -2.05
CA ILE A 703 1.67 28.46 -0.98
C ILE A 703 2.02 29.13 0.34
N THR A 704 1.04 29.86 0.91
CA THR A 704 1.22 30.68 2.11
C THR A 704 1.27 29.88 3.40
N ASN A 705 0.74 28.65 3.40
CA ASN A 705 0.78 27.72 4.51
C ASN A 705 1.39 26.37 4.05
N PRO A 706 2.72 26.19 4.11
CA PRO A 706 3.36 24.93 3.72
C PRO A 706 2.98 23.73 4.58
N GLU A 707 2.46 23.93 5.78
CA GLU A 707 2.01 22.85 6.66
C GLU A 707 0.94 21.99 6.01
N VAL A 708 0.10 22.59 5.16
CA VAL A 708 -0.88 21.84 4.35
C VAL A 708 -0.21 20.76 3.48
N LEU A 709 1.00 21.02 2.99
CA LEU A 709 1.77 20.08 2.17
C LEU A 709 2.48 19.02 3.03
N ARG A 710 2.97 19.39 4.22
CA ARG A 710 3.65 18.47 5.15
C ARG A 710 2.73 17.36 5.65
N GLN A 711 1.43 17.63 5.72
CA GLN A 711 0.42 16.67 6.16
C GLN A 711 0.03 15.64 5.09
N MET A 712 0.64 15.73 3.90
CA MET A 712 0.31 14.88 2.75
C MET A 712 1.45 13.91 2.45
N PRO A 713 1.35 12.65 2.85
CA PRO A 713 2.38 11.63 2.63
C PRO A 713 2.83 11.54 1.16
N ILE A 714 1.87 11.55 0.22
CA ILE A 714 2.16 11.50 -1.21
C ILE A 714 3.08 12.62 -1.68
N LEU A 715 2.94 13.84 -1.16
CA LEU A 715 3.79 14.96 -1.56
C LEU A 715 5.21 14.80 -1.00
N CYS A 716 5.34 14.43 0.28
CA CYS A 716 6.62 14.13 0.89
C CYS A 716 7.37 13.07 0.07
N TRP A 717 6.67 11.99 -0.27
CA TRP A 717 7.20 10.92 -1.10
C TRP A 717 7.67 11.41 -2.48
N LYS A 718 6.82 12.12 -3.24
CA LYS A 718 7.18 12.66 -4.56
C LYS A 718 8.37 13.62 -4.50
N LEU A 719 8.46 14.42 -3.45
CA LEU A 719 9.59 15.31 -3.25
C LEU A 719 10.89 14.54 -2.97
N PHE A 720 10.85 13.49 -2.15
CA PHE A 720 12.00 12.59 -1.92
C PHE A 720 12.44 11.90 -3.21
N GLU A 721 11.51 11.36 -3.99
CA GLU A 721 11.80 10.74 -5.29
C GLU A 721 12.52 11.73 -6.22
N LYS A 722 12.03 12.98 -6.29
CA LYS A 722 12.64 14.01 -7.14
C LYS A 722 14.02 14.45 -6.67
N ILE A 723 14.28 14.42 -5.37
CA ILE A 723 15.61 14.71 -4.79
C ILE A 723 16.54 13.53 -5.07
N GLY A 724 16.11 12.30 -4.86
CA GLY A 724 16.89 11.08 -5.10
C GLY A 724 17.31 10.90 -6.57
N GLN A 725 16.54 11.43 -7.51
CA GLN A 725 16.92 11.47 -8.94
C GLN A 725 18.08 12.43 -9.25
N ARG A 726 18.54 13.23 -8.27
CA ARG A 726 19.68 14.18 -8.42
C ARG A 726 21.05 13.53 -8.24
N PHE A 727 21.10 12.32 -7.71
CA PHE A 727 22.32 11.55 -7.48
C PHE A 727 22.29 10.25 -8.29
#